data_8d543034e9b41ce3da47028368050576
#
_entry.id   8d543034e9b41ce3da47028368050576
#
_cell.length_a   1.000
_cell.length_b   1.000
_cell.length_c   1.000
_cell.angle_alpha   90.00
_cell.angle_beta   90.00
_cell.angle_gamma   90.00
#
_symmetry.space_group_name_H-M   'P 1'
#
loop_
_entity.id
_entity.type
_entity.pdbx_description
1 polymer ?
#
loop_
_entity_poly.entity_id
_entity_poly.type
_entity_poly.pdbx_seq_one_letter_code
_entity_poly.pdbx_strand_id
1 'polypeptide(L)'
;YEGEYDPDDTAAGFYLLEPDSHQPAPVQYPFNMIDRLNPEHFAADIYHWTPPITDFASLHQEHFYSLGHVGDINTENPEVVAKFKEIYKYWIDEVGVDAFRMDTVSLVPFPFWNSFLRDGDGIYAHARSRGKEHFLTFGEATAVSDPYDDAGERRVAAYLETDGQLGPNSMLNYPLYYGIHRALARGGPSAALGYRLERHMENYPDPFTMPVFIDNHDTARFLAAGNPAAFRQALALLFTIPGIPIVYQGTEQALPESRMAMFAGGYRNPEGSFDQNSEHFQYLQQLTALRAEHPVFTRGGLEVLASESAGPGVLAYRREYEGESVIVLLNTANHSAFAHRLDVGALPFQRLEELFAESFVEPGAQPAVTGADGRLSLRLPPRAAVVLRITGETVSSGESPAEMEIVVNSAEIEGAVLTEDFELTGRVSRSNAPLQLIPNGNFDRVTEFSADDQGEWRIEVPVRDLGESSHFLQVYSAESDSLSERVNYTTRVTDAVLSAEIADDPDDAYGPTGQYVAPQHPDSARQREIEAVSARTAGRNLELSLTMAEISTPWLPPYGFDNVLLTIFFDLPDREGATVLPLLDATTPGSMDWDLAHFARGWDSYTYLASGSDANRQGDKLGVSPLVGADQDNRTITLFYEGAALGIDDWTGSRIYATTWSSTAEGDYIDFRPEPADWFFSGGEPGDPKILDDALLELAPD
;
A
#
# COMPACT_ATOMS: atom_id res chain seq x y z
N TYR A 1 -5.88 24.12 -22.19
CA TYR A 1 -6.96 24.30 -23.15
C TYR A 1 -8.10 25.08 -22.50
N GLU A 2 -8.81 25.91 -23.23
CA GLU A 2 -9.98 26.65 -22.77
C GLU A 2 -11.15 26.46 -23.75
N GLY A 3 -12.39 26.66 -23.27
CA GLY A 3 -13.62 26.53 -24.05
C GLY A 3 -14.38 25.25 -23.75
N GLU A 4 -15.53 25.10 -24.38
CA GLU A 4 -16.39 23.92 -24.23
C GLU A 4 -16.06 22.91 -25.35
N TYR A 5 -15.81 21.66 -24.96
CA TYR A 5 -15.52 20.58 -25.90
C TYR A 5 -16.85 20.02 -26.45
N ASP A 6 -16.99 20.04 -27.76
CA ASP A 6 -18.09 19.41 -28.49
C ASP A 6 -17.56 18.25 -29.33
N PRO A 7 -17.88 16.99 -29.02
CA PRO A 7 -17.42 15.85 -29.82
C PRO A 7 -17.92 15.83 -31.25
N ASP A 8 -19.04 16.52 -31.54
CA ASP A 8 -19.63 16.63 -32.90
C ASP A 8 -19.06 17.81 -33.70
N ASP A 9 -18.49 18.81 -33.00
CA ASP A 9 -17.77 19.95 -33.60
C ASP A 9 -16.50 20.30 -32.82
N THR A 10 -15.50 19.46 -32.95
CA THR A 10 -14.22 19.59 -32.25
C THR A 10 -13.45 20.88 -32.55
N ALA A 11 -13.87 21.67 -33.55
CA ALA A 11 -13.28 22.98 -33.88
C ALA A 11 -13.96 24.13 -33.12
N ALA A 12 -15.15 23.94 -32.57
CA ALA A 12 -15.91 25.02 -31.95
C ALA A 12 -15.52 25.19 -30.45
N GLY A 13 -15.23 26.40 -30.06
CA GLY A 13 -15.16 26.81 -28.65
C GLY A 13 -14.00 26.30 -27.80
N PHE A 14 -13.33 25.24 -28.22
CA PHE A 14 -12.22 24.64 -27.48
C PHE A 14 -10.87 24.97 -28.13
N TYR A 15 -9.97 25.66 -27.42
CA TYR A 15 -8.71 26.14 -27.95
C TYR A 15 -7.56 26.02 -26.97
N LEU A 16 -6.33 25.96 -27.50
CA LEU A 16 -5.12 25.98 -26.69
C LEU A 16 -4.97 27.37 -26.05
N LEU A 17 -4.65 27.43 -24.76
CA LEU A 17 -4.29 28.64 -24.04
C LEU A 17 -3.08 29.31 -24.74
N GLU A 18 -3.06 30.65 -24.78
CA GLU A 18 -1.98 31.40 -25.38
C GLU A 18 -0.59 30.99 -24.85
N PRO A 19 0.45 31.13 -25.74
CA PRO A 19 1.79 30.58 -25.48
C PRO A 19 2.60 31.27 -24.35
N ASP A 20 2.02 32.17 -23.59
CA ASP A 20 2.64 32.77 -22.40
C ASP A 20 2.64 31.83 -21.19
N SER A 21 2.15 30.60 -21.33
CA SER A 21 2.36 29.53 -20.34
C SER A 21 3.87 29.29 -20.19
N HIS A 22 4.34 29.14 -18.97
CA HIS A 22 5.76 29.06 -18.57
C HIS A 22 6.53 27.87 -19.15
N GLN A 23 5.93 27.10 -20.04
CA GLN A 23 6.54 25.95 -20.70
C GLN A 23 6.84 26.27 -22.17
N PRO A 24 8.08 26.14 -22.61
CA PRO A 24 8.42 26.36 -24.01
C PRO A 24 7.72 25.31 -24.90
N ALA A 25 7.04 25.78 -25.94
CA ALA A 25 6.45 24.90 -26.94
C ALA A 25 7.52 24.01 -27.60
N PRO A 26 7.16 22.77 -28.01
CA PRO A 26 8.06 21.94 -28.81
C PRO A 26 8.53 22.68 -30.05
N VAL A 27 9.83 22.63 -30.35
CA VAL A 27 10.41 23.31 -31.53
C VAL A 27 10.61 22.37 -32.72
N GLN A 28 10.54 21.06 -32.48
CA GLN A 28 10.81 20.04 -33.50
C GLN A 28 9.52 19.64 -34.23
N TYR A 29 9.60 19.57 -35.54
CA TYR A 29 8.57 19.00 -36.38
C TYR A 29 8.45 17.45 -36.13
N PRO A 30 7.22 16.90 -36.06
CA PRO A 30 5.91 17.55 -36.21
C PRO A 30 5.33 18.11 -34.88
N PHE A 31 5.99 17.92 -33.75
CA PHE A 31 5.47 18.27 -32.42
C PHE A 31 5.35 19.77 -32.15
N ASN A 32 5.93 20.61 -33.01
CA ASN A 32 5.73 22.05 -32.97
C ASN A 32 4.38 22.52 -33.58
N MET A 33 3.57 21.61 -34.09
CA MET A 33 2.24 21.90 -34.64
C MET A 33 1.18 21.93 -33.53
N ILE A 34 1.30 22.86 -32.59
CA ILE A 34 0.53 22.95 -31.35
C ILE A 34 -0.64 23.94 -31.36
N ASP A 35 -0.76 24.77 -32.43
CA ASP A 35 -1.79 25.79 -32.49
C ASP A 35 -3.02 25.27 -33.25
N ARG A 36 -4.06 24.91 -32.51
CA ARG A 36 -5.33 24.42 -33.06
C ARG A 36 -6.06 25.43 -33.93
N LEU A 37 -5.87 26.74 -33.70
CA LEU A 37 -6.48 27.79 -34.50
C LEU A 37 -5.77 27.96 -35.82
N ASN A 38 -4.56 27.45 -36.00
CA ASN A 38 -3.86 27.41 -37.26
C ASN A 38 -4.37 26.24 -38.13
N PRO A 39 -4.98 26.50 -39.29
CA PRO A 39 -5.52 25.43 -40.12
C PRO A 39 -4.49 24.40 -40.60
N GLU A 40 -3.21 24.76 -40.70
CA GLU A 40 -2.15 23.82 -41.08
C GLU A 40 -1.81 22.89 -39.91
N HIS A 41 -1.73 23.42 -38.69
CA HIS A 41 -1.49 22.62 -37.50
C HIS A 41 -2.67 21.68 -37.21
N PHE A 42 -3.90 22.20 -37.30
CA PHE A 42 -5.10 21.39 -37.14
C PHE A 42 -5.19 20.24 -38.15
N ALA A 43 -4.91 20.56 -39.45
CA ALA A 43 -4.94 19.56 -40.51
C ALA A 43 -3.79 18.54 -40.43
N ALA A 44 -2.70 18.86 -39.75
CA ALA A 44 -1.59 17.93 -39.53
C ALA A 44 -1.97 16.81 -38.57
N ASP A 45 -2.99 17.01 -37.70
CA ASP A 45 -3.56 16.01 -36.80
C ASP A 45 -2.52 15.33 -35.88
N ILE A 46 -1.63 16.15 -35.32
CA ILE A 46 -0.53 15.67 -34.44
C ILE A 46 -0.99 15.46 -33.00
N TYR A 47 -2.05 16.16 -32.61
CA TYR A 47 -2.65 16.09 -31.28
C TYR A 47 -4.14 15.81 -31.38
N HIS A 48 -4.72 15.11 -30.38
CA HIS A 48 -6.16 14.82 -30.32
C HIS A 48 -7.01 16.07 -30.04
N TRP A 49 -6.43 17.13 -29.48
CA TRP A 49 -7.14 18.37 -29.16
C TRP A 49 -8.37 18.16 -28.25
N THR A 50 -8.24 17.34 -27.24
CA THR A 50 -9.30 16.93 -26.32
C THR A 50 -9.14 17.59 -24.95
N PRO A 51 -10.21 17.65 -24.13
CA PRO A 51 -10.13 18.14 -22.78
C PRO A 51 -9.31 17.20 -21.87
N PRO A 52 -9.02 17.61 -20.62
CA PRO A 52 -8.42 16.74 -19.62
C PRO A 52 -9.28 15.50 -19.33
N ILE A 53 -8.61 14.41 -18.97
CA ILE A 53 -9.26 13.19 -18.46
C ILE A 53 -9.98 13.54 -17.14
N THR A 54 -11.25 13.20 -17.05
CA THR A 54 -12.09 13.34 -15.85
C THR A 54 -12.56 11.99 -15.29
N ASP A 55 -12.37 10.92 -16.06
CA ASP A 55 -12.75 9.55 -15.67
C ASP A 55 -11.71 8.56 -16.18
N PHE A 56 -10.81 8.12 -15.32
CA PHE A 56 -9.80 7.08 -15.60
C PHE A 56 -10.38 5.67 -15.72
N ALA A 57 -11.66 5.44 -15.41
CA ALA A 57 -12.34 4.19 -15.73
C ALA A 57 -12.80 4.15 -17.20
N SER A 58 -12.88 5.29 -17.87
CA SER A 58 -13.20 5.38 -19.28
C SER A 58 -11.96 5.18 -20.14
N LEU A 59 -11.82 3.99 -20.74
CA LEU A 59 -10.71 3.70 -21.66
C LEU A 59 -10.62 4.69 -22.83
N HIS A 60 -11.76 5.25 -23.26
CA HIS A 60 -11.79 6.27 -24.31
C HIS A 60 -11.14 7.57 -23.85
N GLN A 61 -11.49 8.06 -22.65
CA GLN A 61 -10.85 9.26 -22.12
C GLN A 61 -9.36 9.00 -21.85
N GLU A 62 -9.05 7.86 -21.28
CA GLU A 62 -7.67 7.49 -20.97
C GLU A 62 -6.78 7.47 -22.21
N HIS A 63 -7.28 7.02 -23.37
CA HIS A 63 -6.51 6.90 -24.60
C HIS A 63 -6.49 8.16 -25.49
N PHE A 64 -7.45 9.06 -25.33
CA PHE A 64 -7.65 10.15 -26.29
C PHE A 64 -7.82 11.52 -25.65
N TYR A 65 -7.80 11.62 -24.32
CA TYR A 65 -7.91 12.90 -23.63
C TYR A 65 -6.58 13.29 -22.98
N SER A 66 -6.42 14.57 -22.72
CA SER A 66 -5.20 15.13 -22.15
C SER A 66 -5.00 14.72 -20.69
N LEU A 67 -3.80 14.37 -20.29
CA LEU A 67 -3.46 14.21 -18.88
C LEU A 67 -3.20 15.58 -18.24
N GLY A 68 -4.21 16.12 -17.56
CA GLY A 68 -4.14 17.47 -17.01
C GLY A 68 -3.86 18.54 -18.09
N HIS A 69 -2.79 19.29 -17.95
CA HIS A 69 -2.38 20.34 -18.88
C HIS A 69 -1.50 19.86 -20.05
N VAL A 70 -1.17 18.59 -20.11
CA VAL A 70 -0.29 18.03 -21.13
C VAL A 70 -1.11 17.68 -22.36
N GLY A 71 -0.78 18.23 -23.51
CA GLY A 71 -1.49 17.91 -24.75
C GLY A 71 -1.31 16.45 -25.15
N ASP A 72 -2.40 15.80 -25.52
CA ASP A 72 -2.39 14.40 -25.94
C ASP A 72 -1.92 14.26 -27.38
N ILE A 73 -0.86 13.46 -27.59
CA ILE A 73 -0.28 13.26 -28.92
C ILE A 73 -1.05 12.15 -29.65
N ASN A 74 -1.50 12.45 -30.89
CA ASN A 74 -2.18 11.48 -31.75
C ASN A 74 -1.23 10.37 -32.20
N THR A 75 -1.21 9.28 -31.45
CA THR A 75 -0.37 8.11 -31.72
C THR A 75 -0.92 7.20 -32.84
N GLU A 76 -2.12 7.43 -33.35
CA GLU A 76 -2.67 6.79 -34.55
C GLU A 76 -2.12 7.44 -35.84
N ASN A 77 -1.59 8.66 -35.75
CA ASN A 77 -1.00 9.35 -36.89
C ASN A 77 0.33 8.69 -37.32
N PRO A 78 0.43 8.18 -38.57
CA PRO A 78 1.63 7.48 -39.04
C PRO A 78 2.90 8.34 -39.01
N GLU A 79 2.79 9.67 -39.13
CA GLU A 79 3.92 10.59 -39.05
C GLU A 79 4.47 10.67 -37.63
N VAL A 80 3.59 10.70 -36.66
CA VAL A 80 3.93 10.63 -35.23
C VAL A 80 4.64 9.32 -34.91
N VAL A 81 4.07 8.18 -35.32
CA VAL A 81 4.69 6.85 -35.12
C VAL A 81 6.09 6.79 -35.73
N ALA A 82 6.23 7.23 -36.98
CA ALA A 82 7.53 7.27 -37.67
C ALA A 82 8.56 8.12 -36.93
N LYS A 83 8.12 9.27 -36.41
CA LYS A 83 8.99 10.20 -35.69
C LYS A 83 9.42 9.66 -34.32
N PHE A 84 8.53 9.02 -33.60
CA PHE A 84 8.90 8.31 -32.38
C PHE A 84 9.90 7.18 -32.64
N LYS A 85 9.69 6.37 -33.68
CA LYS A 85 10.66 5.34 -34.08
C LYS A 85 12.04 5.95 -34.38
N GLU A 86 12.10 7.08 -35.10
CA GLU A 86 13.35 7.82 -35.40
C GLU A 86 14.05 8.27 -34.10
N ILE A 87 13.33 8.94 -33.20
CA ILE A 87 13.86 9.48 -31.94
C ILE A 87 14.45 8.38 -31.07
N TYR A 88 13.72 7.29 -30.87
CA TYR A 88 14.16 6.23 -29.96
C TYR A 88 15.25 5.33 -30.56
N LYS A 89 15.32 5.18 -31.88
CA LYS A 89 16.47 4.58 -32.57
C LYS A 89 17.74 5.40 -32.39
N TYR A 90 17.65 6.74 -32.37
CA TYR A 90 18.79 7.62 -32.10
C TYR A 90 19.42 7.30 -30.72
N TRP A 91 18.61 7.10 -29.67
CA TRP A 91 19.13 6.74 -28.34
C TRP A 91 19.85 5.40 -28.33
N ILE A 92 19.41 4.45 -29.13
CA ILE A 92 20.10 3.17 -29.29
C ILE A 92 21.41 3.35 -30.03
N ASP A 93 21.42 4.15 -31.09
CA ASP A 93 22.59 4.33 -31.96
C ASP A 93 23.67 5.21 -31.36
N GLU A 94 23.31 6.38 -30.84
CA GLU A 94 24.26 7.41 -30.40
C GLU A 94 24.65 7.28 -28.92
N VAL A 95 23.73 6.84 -28.09
CA VAL A 95 23.95 6.70 -26.63
C VAL A 95 24.24 5.26 -26.23
N GLY A 96 23.74 4.30 -27.00
CA GLY A 96 24.00 2.87 -26.77
C GLY A 96 23.13 2.28 -25.67
N VAL A 97 21.96 2.82 -25.39
CA VAL A 97 21.04 2.32 -24.35
C VAL A 97 20.66 0.85 -24.61
N ASP A 98 20.45 0.08 -23.53
CA ASP A 98 20.15 -1.35 -23.57
C ASP A 98 18.70 -1.68 -23.22
N ALA A 99 17.93 -0.68 -22.75
CA ALA A 99 16.53 -0.81 -22.34
C ALA A 99 15.79 0.52 -22.40
N PHE A 100 14.45 0.47 -22.43
CA PHE A 100 13.58 1.63 -22.23
C PHE A 100 12.59 1.37 -21.08
N ARG A 101 12.48 2.34 -20.17
CA ARG A 101 11.29 2.53 -19.34
C ARG A 101 10.35 3.45 -20.10
N MET A 102 9.13 3.02 -20.31
CA MET A 102 8.11 3.77 -21.04
C MET A 102 7.07 4.27 -20.05
N ASP A 103 6.95 5.59 -20.03
CA ASP A 103 6.00 6.31 -19.20
C ASP A 103 4.58 6.16 -19.74
N THR A 104 3.58 6.22 -18.86
CA THR A 104 2.15 6.32 -19.18
C THR A 104 1.66 5.40 -20.30
N VAL A 105 2.14 4.14 -20.33
CA VAL A 105 1.77 3.17 -21.39
C VAL A 105 0.27 2.98 -21.48
N SER A 106 -0.45 3.03 -20.35
CA SER A 106 -1.91 2.89 -20.33
C SER A 106 -2.68 4.06 -20.95
N LEU A 107 -2.03 5.20 -21.16
CA LEU A 107 -2.65 6.37 -21.80
C LEU A 107 -2.50 6.36 -23.33
N VAL A 108 -1.90 5.33 -23.90
CA VAL A 108 -1.64 5.21 -25.34
C VAL A 108 -2.27 3.92 -25.87
N PRO A 109 -3.05 3.97 -26.96
CA PRO A 109 -3.68 2.81 -27.55
C PRO A 109 -2.69 1.69 -27.89
N PHE A 110 -3.06 0.45 -27.59
CA PHE A 110 -2.22 -0.73 -27.79
C PHE A 110 -1.63 -0.87 -29.20
N PRO A 111 -2.35 -0.55 -30.30
CA PRO A 111 -1.79 -0.65 -31.66
C PRO A 111 -0.52 0.17 -31.88
N PHE A 112 -0.40 1.33 -31.22
CA PHE A 112 0.85 2.10 -31.24
C PHE A 112 2.02 1.30 -30.67
N TRP A 113 1.86 0.70 -29.48
CA TRP A 113 2.93 -0.07 -28.85
C TRP A 113 3.36 -1.27 -29.67
N ASN A 114 2.40 -1.99 -30.28
CA ASN A 114 2.71 -3.10 -31.17
C ASN A 114 3.52 -2.61 -32.39
N SER A 115 3.07 -1.56 -33.10
CA SER A 115 3.78 -0.99 -34.25
C SER A 115 5.14 -0.42 -33.86
N PHE A 116 5.20 0.41 -32.85
CA PHE A 116 6.43 1.06 -32.39
C PHE A 116 7.53 0.05 -32.03
N LEU A 117 7.17 -1.01 -31.31
CA LEU A 117 8.12 -1.98 -30.80
C LEU A 117 8.38 -3.15 -31.77
N ARG A 118 7.36 -3.68 -32.45
CA ARG A 118 7.38 -5.01 -33.10
C ARG A 118 7.42 -5.00 -34.61
N ASP A 119 7.09 -3.90 -35.29
CA ASP A 119 7.19 -3.83 -36.74
C ASP A 119 8.59 -4.19 -37.23
N GLY A 120 8.71 -4.53 -38.53
CA GLY A 120 10.00 -4.83 -39.14
C GLY A 120 11.00 -3.67 -39.08
N ASP A 121 10.51 -2.44 -38.92
CA ASP A 121 11.29 -1.22 -38.67
C ASP A 121 11.16 -0.73 -37.23
N GLY A 122 10.54 -1.50 -36.33
CA GLY A 122 10.32 -1.16 -34.93
C GLY A 122 11.59 -1.24 -34.08
N ILE A 123 11.45 -0.85 -32.80
CA ILE A 123 12.56 -0.72 -31.86
C ILE A 123 13.32 -2.05 -31.67
N TYR A 124 12.62 -3.18 -31.51
CA TYR A 124 13.30 -4.46 -31.31
C TYR A 124 14.08 -4.95 -32.53
N ALA A 125 13.55 -4.71 -33.73
CA ALA A 125 14.26 -5.05 -34.97
C ALA A 125 15.53 -4.19 -35.11
N HIS A 126 15.43 -2.91 -34.77
CA HIS A 126 16.55 -1.99 -34.79
C HIS A 126 17.61 -2.36 -33.74
N ALA A 127 17.22 -2.59 -32.48
CA ALA A 127 18.11 -3.01 -31.40
C ALA A 127 18.89 -4.31 -31.76
N ARG A 128 18.21 -5.32 -32.30
CA ARG A 128 18.87 -6.54 -32.78
C ARG A 128 19.87 -6.25 -33.90
N SER A 129 19.60 -5.33 -34.82
CA SER A 129 20.54 -4.95 -35.88
C SER A 129 21.81 -4.31 -35.33
N ARG A 130 21.80 -3.83 -34.06
CA ARG A 130 22.92 -3.26 -33.33
C ARG A 130 23.57 -4.28 -32.37
N GLY A 131 23.20 -5.56 -32.44
CA GLY A 131 23.71 -6.63 -31.59
C GLY A 131 23.08 -6.71 -30.21
N LYS A 132 21.97 -6.00 -29.97
CA LYS A 132 21.22 -6.03 -28.71
C LYS A 132 20.07 -7.04 -28.82
N GLU A 133 20.39 -8.32 -28.65
CA GLU A 133 19.43 -9.42 -28.82
C GLU A 133 18.30 -9.40 -27.76
N HIS A 134 18.62 -8.93 -26.55
CA HIS A 134 17.73 -8.90 -25.40
C HIS A 134 17.46 -7.46 -24.95
N PHE A 135 16.88 -6.66 -25.85
CA PHE A 135 16.52 -5.27 -25.51
C PHE A 135 15.25 -5.27 -24.65
N LEU A 136 15.39 -4.88 -23.37
CA LEU A 136 14.26 -4.82 -22.46
C LEU A 136 13.45 -3.53 -22.66
N THR A 137 12.14 -3.68 -22.72
CA THR A 137 11.21 -2.55 -22.52
C THR A 137 10.24 -2.89 -21.39
N PHE A 138 10.01 -1.96 -20.50
CA PHE A 138 8.96 -2.08 -19.49
C PHE A 138 8.16 -0.80 -19.40
N GLY A 139 6.86 -0.94 -19.34
CA GLY A 139 5.93 0.16 -19.34
C GLY A 139 5.36 0.45 -17.96
N GLU A 140 4.81 1.64 -17.83
CA GLU A 140 4.05 2.04 -16.68
C GLU A 140 2.56 2.05 -16.98
N ALA A 141 1.79 1.37 -16.13
CA ALA A 141 0.35 1.46 -16.06
C ALA A 141 -0.06 1.35 -14.59
N THR A 142 -0.52 2.45 -14.02
CA THR A 142 -1.05 2.42 -12.66
C THR A 142 -2.35 1.64 -12.65
N ALA A 143 -2.37 0.55 -11.90
CA ALA A 143 -3.52 -0.32 -11.77
C ALA A 143 -3.62 -0.86 -10.33
N VAL A 144 -4.80 -0.82 -9.78
CA VAL A 144 -5.11 -1.30 -8.43
C VAL A 144 -6.02 -2.50 -8.54
N SER A 145 -5.85 -3.48 -7.67
CA SER A 145 -6.79 -4.58 -7.46
C SER A 145 -7.28 -4.58 -6.02
N ASP A 146 -8.54 -4.90 -5.85
CA ASP A 146 -9.06 -5.20 -4.52
C ASP A 146 -8.40 -6.46 -3.92
N PRO A 147 -8.43 -6.65 -2.59
CA PRO A 147 -8.00 -7.90 -2.01
C PRO A 147 -8.75 -9.07 -2.68
N TYR A 148 -8.08 -10.10 -3.11
CA TYR A 148 -8.69 -11.28 -3.75
C TYR A 148 -9.39 -11.05 -5.10
N ASP A 149 -9.14 -9.92 -5.77
CA ASP A 149 -9.50 -9.63 -7.17
C ASP A 149 -8.23 -9.45 -8.02
N ASP A 150 -8.28 -9.67 -9.32
CA ASP A 150 -7.13 -9.56 -10.22
C ASP A 150 -7.36 -8.62 -11.41
N ALA A 151 -8.30 -7.70 -11.28
CA ALA A 151 -8.64 -6.75 -12.34
C ALA A 151 -7.44 -5.88 -12.74
N GLY A 152 -6.65 -5.43 -11.76
CA GLY A 152 -5.43 -4.67 -12.01
C GLY A 152 -4.37 -5.46 -12.76
N GLU A 153 -4.14 -6.72 -12.38
CA GLU A 153 -3.21 -7.60 -13.09
C GLU A 153 -3.66 -7.86 -14.52
N ARG A 154 -4.96 -8.11 -14.74
CA ARG A 154 -5.52 -8.27 -16.10
C ARG A 154 -5.36 -6.99 -16.92
N ARG A 155 -5.56 -5.82 -16.31
CA ARG A 155 -5.34 -4.54 -16.96
C ARG A 155 -3.88 -4.36 -17.40
N VAL A 156 -2.93 -4.63 -16.52
CA VAL A 156 -1.49 -4.59 -16.84
C VAL A 156 -1.14 -5.61 -17.94
N ALA A 157 -1.64 -6.83 -17.82
CA ALA A 157 -1.39 -7.91 -18.78
C ALA A 157 -1.91 -7.58 -20.19
N ALA A 158 -3.02 -6.83 -20.32
CA ALA A 158 -3.57 -6.40 -21.60
C ALA A 158 -2.59 -5.54 -22.42
N TYR A 159 -1.64 -4.85 -21.77
CA TYR A 159 -0.59 -4.12 -22.49
C TYR A 159 0.61 -4.98 -22.86
N LEU A 160 0.76 -6.17 -22.30
CA LEU A 160 1.77 -7.14 -22.72
C LEU A 160 1.30 -7.90 -23.97
N GLU A 161 0.03 -8.30 -24.00
CA GLU A 161 -0.58 -9.03 -25.12
C GLU A 161 -2.07 -8.69 -25.22
N THR A 162 -2.50 -8.34 -26.44
CA THR A 162 -3.91 -8.11 -26.80
C THR A 162 -4.20 -8.75 -28.14
N ASP A 163 -5.25 -9.58 -28.24
CA ASP A 163 -5.71 -10.25 -29.47
C ASP A 163 -4.59 -11.02 -30.21
N GLY A 164 -3.64 -11.61 -29.45
CA GLY A 164 -2.49 -12.35 -29.99
C GLY A 164 -1.37 -11.43 -30.54
N GLN A 165 -1.47 -10.13 -30.35
CA GLN A 165 -0.40 -9.18 -30.64
C GLN A 165 0.36 -8.82 -29.35
N LEU A 166 1.69 -8.73 -29.47
CA LEU A 166 2.57 -8.43 -28.33
C LEU A 166 2.89 -6.93 -28.29
N GLY A 167 2.85 -6.35 -27.11
CA GLY A 167 3.32 -5.01 -26.77
C GLY A 167 4.76 -5.01 -26.20
N PRO A 168 5.01 -4.26 -25.12
CA PRO A 168 6.26 -4.29 -24.35
C PRO A 168 6.64 -5.70 -23.88
N ASN A 169 7.92 -5.90 -23.52
CA ASN A 169 8.35 -7.17 -22.90
C ASN A 169 7.78 -7.31 -21.49
N SER A 170 7.59 -6.19 -20.80
CA SER A 170 7.25 -6.15 -19.39
C SER A 170 6.52 -4.87 -19.01
N MET A 171 5.92 -4.87 -17.81
CA MET A 171 5.22 -3.72 -17.21
C MET A 171 5.55 -3.65 -15.72
N LEU A 172 5.58 -2.43 -15.15
CA LEU A 172 5.67 -2.21 -13.71
C LEU A 172 4.50 -2.88 -12.98
N ASN A 173 4.80 -3.65 -11.95
CA ASN A 173 3.77 -4.39 -11.23
C ASN A 173 3.15 -3.56 -10.10
N TYR A 174 2.30 -2.60 -10.46
CA TYR A 174 1.55 -1.78 -9.51
C TYR A 174 0.58 -2.59 -8.63
N PRO A 175 -0.16 -3.59 -9.12
CA PRO A 175 -1.02 -4.40 -8.26
C PRO A 175 -0.26 -5.04 -7.10
N LEU A 176 0.95 -5.56 -7.35
CA LEU A 176 1.80 -6.12 -6.31
C LEU A 176 2.33 -5.05 -5.36
N TYR A 177 2.73 -3.88 -5.86
CA TYR A 177 3.12 -2.73 -5.05
C TYR A 177 2.02 -2.39 -4.02
N TYR A 178 0.78 -2.23 -4.45
CA TYR A 178 -0.35 -1.95 -3.55
C TYR A 178 -0.61 -3.12 -2.58
N GLY A 179 -0.47 -4.36 -3.03
CA GLY A 179 -0.60 -5.54 -2.16
C GLY A 179 0.46 -5.59 -1.06
N ILE A 180 1.71 -5.26 -1.39
CA ILE A 180 2.82 -5.16 -0.42
C ILE A 180 2.53 -4.07 0.62
N HIS A 181 2.13 -2.88 0.17
CA HIS A 181 1.80 -1.78 1.08
C HIS A 181 0.62 -2.12 1.99
N ARG A 182 -0.45 -2.70 1.45
CA ARG A 182 -1.63 -3.10 2.22
C ARG A 182 -1.29 -4.10 3.32
N ALA A 183 -0.49 -5.13 3.02
CA ALA A 183 -0.16 -6.17 3.98
C ALA A 183 0.94 -5.76 4.97
N LEU A 184 2.05 -5.18 4.46
CA LEU A 184 3.23 -4.96 5.28
C LEU A 184 3.24 -3.58 5.95
N ALA A 185 2.89 -2.52 5.21
CA ALA A 185 2.91 -1.17 5.77
C ALA A 185 1.66 -0.89 6.63
N ARG A 186 0.49 -1.39 6.23
CA ARG A 186 -0.82 -1.06 6.82
C ARG A 186 -1.43 -2.19 7.66
N GLY A 187 -0.75 -3.34 7.79
CA GLY A 187 -1.20 -4.43 8.66
C GLY A 187 -2.42 -5.20 8.15
N GLY A 188 -2.66 -5.19 6.85
CA GLY A 188 -3.72 -5.99 6.24
C GLY A 188 -3.43 -7.51 6.25
N PRO A 189 -4.43 -8.34 5.87
CA PRO A 189 -4.28 -9.79 5.83
C PRO A 189 -3.11 -10.25 4.95
N SER A 190 -2.26 -11.11 5.49
CA SER A 190 -1.14 -11.65 4.71
C SER A 190 -1.63 -12.54 3.56
N ALA A 191 -2.84 -13.10 3.65
CA ALA A 191 -3.48 -13.87 2.59
C ALA A 191 -3.78 -13.02 1.35
N ALA A 192 -4.10 -11.75 1.50
CA ALA A 192 -4.26 -10.85 0.35
C ALA A 192 -2.94 -10.67 -0.43
N LEU A 193 -1.81 -10.61 0.27
CA LEU A 193 -0.49 -10.57 -0.36
C LEU A 193 -0.14 -11.92 -0.99
N GLY A 194 -0.42 -13.04 -0.31
CA GLY A 194 -0.28 -14.38 -0.89
C GLY A 194 -1.03 -14.52 -2.21
N TYR A 195 -2.29 -14.09 -2.25
CA TYR A 195 -3.09 -14.05 -3.47
C TYR A 195 -2.42 -13.19 -4.58
N ARG A 196 -1.88 -12.00 -4.26
CA ARG A 196 -1.12 -11.18 -5.23
C ARG A 196 0.09 -11.92 -5.82
N LEU A 197 0.81 -12.67 -4.98
CA LEU A 197 1.97 -13.46 -5.43
C LEU A 197 1.56 -14.58 -6.39
N GLU A 198 0.44 -15.25 -6.14
CA GLU A 198 -0.13 -16.25 -7.06
C GLU A 198 -0.58 -15.59 -8.37
N ARG A 199 -1.31 -14.47 -8.30
CA ARG A 199 -1.74 -13.72 -9.51
C ARG A 199 -0.54 -13.20 -10.30
N HIS A 200 0.53 -12.78 -9.66
CA HIS A 200 1.78 -12.40 -10.34
C HIS A 200 2.31 -13.57 -11.21
N MET A 201 2.25 -14.79 -10.71
CA MET A 201 2.71 -15.96 -11.47
C MET A 201 1.75 -16.39 -12.59
N GLU A 202 0.46 -16.15 -12.44
CA GLU A 202 -0.56 -16.67 -13.33
C GLU A 202 -0.99 -15.71 -14.44
N ASN A 203 -1.03 -14.41 -14.15
CA ASN A 203 -1.61 -13.43 -15.06
C ASN A 203 -0.62 -12.86 -16.07
N TYR A 204 0.69 -12.98 -15.81
CA TYR A 204 1.70 -12.41 -16.71
C TYR A 204 2.38 -13.48 -17.56
N PRO A 205 2.60 -13.21 -18.88
CA PRO A 205 3.26 -14.17 -19.78
C PRO A 205 4.67 -14.57 -19.32
N ASP A 206 5.41 -13.64 -18.73
CA ASP A 206 6.72 -13.88 -18.11
C ASP A 206 6.84 -13.11 -16.78
N PRO A 207 6.42 -13.72 -15.65
CA PRO A 207 6.47 -13.07 -14.35
C PRO A 207 7.91 -12.76 -13.86
N PHE A 208 8.92 -13.42 -14.43
CA PHE A 208 10.32 -13.24 -14.00
C PHE A 208 10.93 -11.92 -14.53
N THR A 209 10.37 -11.36 -15.59
CA THR A 209 10.83 -10.09 -16.16
C THR A 209 10.02 -8.89 -15.70
N MET A 210 8.95 -9.08 -14.94
CA MET A 210 8.13 -7.99 -14.40
C MET A 210 8.92 -7.20 -13.35
N PRO A 211 9.13 -5.87 -13.52
CA PRO A 211 9.73 -5.04 -12.48
C PRO A 211 8.80 -4.94 -11.27
N VAL A 212 9.36 -5.21 -10.09
CA VAL A 212 8.68 -5.17 -8.79
C VAL A 212 9.35 -4.15 -7.88
N PHE A 213 8.58 -3.42 -7.10
CA PHE A 213 9.08 -2.29 -6.29
C PHE A 213 8.22 -2.07 -5.04
N ILE A 214 8.75 -1.32 -4.08
CA ILE A 214 8.05 -0.92 -2.85
C ILE A 214 7.86 0.59 -2.75
N ASP A 215 8.60 1.37 -3.51
CA ASP A 215 8.44 2.81 -3.71
C ASP A 215 9.05 3.24 -5.04
N ASN A 216 8.64 4.40 -5.55
CA ASN A 216 9.18 5.03 -6.75
C ASN A 216 9.08 6.56 -6.65
N HIS A 217 9.35 7.28 -7.74
CA HIS A 217 9.34 8.75 -7.78
C HIS A 217 7.93 9.36 -7.82
N ASP A 218 6.89 8.57 -8.10
CA ASP A 218 5.48 9.01 -8.19
C ASP A 218 4.62 8.51 -7.03
N THR A 219 5.20 7.71 -6.13
CA THR A 219 4.51 7.21 -4.96
C THR A 219 5.19 7.67 -3.67
N ALA A 220 4.45 7.67 -2.57
CA ALA A 220 5.04 7.90 -1.26
C ALA A 220 6.10 6.84 -0.96
N ARG A 221 7.14 7.21 -0.19
CA ARG A 221 8.11 6.24 0.32
C ARG A 221 7.41 5.17 1.16
N PHE A 222 7.93 3.96 1.15
CA PHE A 222 7.37 2.89 1.99
C PHE A 222 7.29 3.29 3.46
N LEU A 223 8.29 4.02 3.96
CA LEU A 223 8.33 4.54 5.33
C LEU A 223 7.30 5.65 5.61
N ALA A 224 6.62 6.17 4.60
CA ALA A 224 5.49 7.07 4.83
C ALA A 224 4.33 6.37 5.56
N ALA A 225 4.03 5.12 5.25
CA ALA A 225 2.99 4.33 5.92
C ALA A 225 3.54 3.20 6.79
N GLY A 226 4.71 2.63 6.46
CA GLY A 226 5.33 1.52 7.16
C GLY A 226 6.30 1.94 8.26
N ASN A 227 6.51 1.06 9.23
CA ASN A 227 7.58 1.21 10.22
C ASN A 227 8.92 0.62 9.69
N PRO A 228 10.07 0.89 10.34
CA PRO A 228 11.36 0.39 9.90
C PRO A 228 11.47 -1.15 9.79
N ALA A 229 10.79 -1.90 10.68
CA ALA A 229 10.81 -3.36 10.62
C ALA A 229 9.99 -3.89 9.43
N ALA A 230 8.81 -3.30 9.16
CA ALA A 230 8.02 -3.59 7.97
C ALA A 230 8.76 -3.23 6.68
N PHE A 231 9.51 -2.14 6.68
CA PHE A 231 10.34 -1.72 5.54
C PHE A 231 11.42 -2.77 5.22
N ARG A 232 12.18 -3.23 6.23
CA ARG A 232 13.16 -4.30 6.04
C ARG A 232 12.48 -5.59 5.55
N GLN A 233 11.32 -5.94 6.11
CA GLN A 233 10.56 -7.10 5.66
C GLN A 233 10.09 -6.97 4.19
N ALA A 234 9.65 -5.78 3.76
CA ALA A 234 9.29 -5.50 2.37
C ALA A 234 10.49 -5.63 1.43
N LEU A 235 11.67 -5.19 1.83
CA LEU A 235 12.90 -5.40 1.08
C LEU A 235 13.27 -6.89 0.98
N ALA A 236 13.17 -7.65 2.08
CA ALA A 236 13.40 -9.10 2.05
C ALA A 236 12.43 -9.81 1.09
N LEU A 237 11.15 -9.44 1.12
CA LEU A 237 10.16 -9.92 0.16
C LEU A 237 10.58 -9.57 -1.27
N LEU A 238 10.89 -8.31 -1.55
CA LEU A 238 11.23 -7.81 -2.89
C LEU A 238 12.37 -8.60 -3.54
N PHE A 239 13.36 -9.02 -2.76
CA PHE A 239 14.52 -9.76 -3.26
C PHE A 239 14.31 -11.27 -3.33
N THR A 240 13.24 -11.81 -2.75
CA THR A 240 12.95 -13.25 -2.72
C THR A 240 11.80 -13.69 -3.62
N ILE A 241 10.98 -12.76 -4.12
CA ILE A 241 9.90 -13.05 -5.07
C ILE A 241 10.40 -13.06 -6.53
N PRO A 242 9.61 -13.64 -7.48
CA PRO A 242 9.85 -13.50 -8.92
C PRO A 242 9.73 -12.05 -9.37
N GLY A 243 10.43 -11.72 -10.46
CA GLY A 243 10.46 -10.38 -11.03
C GLY A 243 11.82 -9.71 -10.92
N ILE A 244 11.94 -8.50 -11.44
CA ILE A 244 13.16 -7.67 -11.39
C ILE A 244 12.99 -6.66 -10.25
N PRO A 245 13.70 -6.77 -9.12
CA PRO A 245 13.58 -5.82 -8.03
C PRO A 245 14.11 -4.43 -8.44
N ILE A 246 13.27 -3.42 -8.28
CA ILE A 246 13.66 -2.02 -8.43
C ILE A 246 13.91 -1.44 -7.04
N VAL A 247 15.08 -0.88 -6.84
CA VAL A 247 15.43 -0.06 -5.68
C VAL A 247 15.49 1.38 -6.13
N TYR A 248 14.51 2.19 -5.70
CA TYR A 248 14.47 3.60 -6.03
C TYR A 248 15.58 4.34 -5.26
N GLN A 249 16.20 5.36 -5.90
CA GLN A 249 17.26 6.15 -5.25
C GLN A 249 16.85 6.61 -3.85
N GLY A 250 17.71 6.39 -2.86
CA GLY A 250 17.46 6.75 -1.47
C GLY A 250 16.71 5.71 -0.64
N THR A 251 16.16 4.66 -1.25
CA THR A 251 15.59 3.51 -0.51
C THR A 251 16.70 2.81 0.30
N GLU A 252 17.90 2.70 -0.23
CA GLU A 252 19.09 2.19 0.45
C GLU A 252 19.58 3.07 1.61
N GLN A 253 19.09 4.30 1.68
CA GLN A 253 19.37 5.26 2.76
C GLN A 253 18.16 5.49 3.66
N ALA A 254 17.05 4.79 3.39
CA ALA A 254 15.76 5.00 4.06
C ALA A 254 15.31 6.47 4.04
N LEU A 255 15.46 7.14 2.91
CA LEU A 255 15.04 8.53 2.77
C LEU A 255 13.52 8.66 3.03
N PRO A 256 13.10 9.65 3.84
CA PRO A 256 11.71 9.74 4.27
C PRO A 256 10.77 10.31 3.19
N GLU A 257 11.31 11.11 2.26
CA GLU A 257 10.51 11.83 1.29
C GLU A 257 10.71 11.32 -0.14
N SER A 258 9.63 11.32 -0.92
CA SER A 258 9.69 11.09 -2.36
C SER A 258 10.55 12.17 -3.04
N ARG A 259 11.20 11.85 -4.14
CA ARG A 259 12.03 12.79 -4.94
C ARG A 259 13.15 13.53 -4.19
N MET A 260 13.37 13.26 -2.89
CA MET A 260 14.50 13.83 -2.15
C MET A 260 15.82 13.50 -2.84
N ALA A 261 16.66 14.52 -3.07
CA ALA A 261 17.92 14.34 -3.76
C ALA A 261 18.93 13.58 -2.90
N MET A 262 19.81 12.77 -3.55
CA MET A 262 20.91 12.10 -2.86
C MET A 262 22.09 13.03 -2.60
N PHE A 263 22.28 14.06 -3.43
CA PHE A 263 23.42 14.96 -3.39
C PHE A 263 23.22 16.12 -2.42
N ALA A 264 24.30 16.52 -1.75
CA ALA A 264 24.31 17.69 -0.87
C ALA A 264 23.92 18.96 -1.62
N GLY A 265 23.03 19.74 -1.02
CA GLY A 265 22.48 20.97 -1.62
C GLY A 265 21.45 20.73 -2.73
N GLY A 266 21.07 19.47 -2.98
CA GLY A 266 19.96 19.14 -3.85
C GLY A 266 18.60 19.30 -3.16
N TYR A 267 17.52 18.99 -3.89
CA TYR A 267 16.14 19.13 -3.42
C TYR A 267 15.93 18.44 -2.07
N ARG A 268 15.54 19.20 -1.05
CA ARG A 268 15.27 18.77 0.33
C ARG A 268 16.43 18.02 1.02
N ASN A 269 17.66 18.10 0.51
CA ASN A 269 18.82 17.42 1.09
C ASN A 269 20.06 18.33 1.17
N PRO A 270 20.21 19.16 2.20
CA PRO A 270 21.34 20.05 2.35
C PRO A 270 22.67 19.31 2.60
N GLU A 271 22.66 18.13 3.21
CA GLU A 271 23.86 17.40 3.65
C GLU A 271 24.28 16.30 2.69
N GLY A 272 23.35 15.75 1.91
CA GLY A 272 23.58 14.57 1.06
C GLY A 272 23.36 13.24 1.80
N SER A 273 23.15 12.16 1.04
CA SER A 273 22.78 10.85 1.58
C SER A 273 23.49 9.74 0.79
N PHE A 274 24.78 9.50 1.10
CA PHE A 274 25.61 8.46 0.48
C PHE A 274 26.40 7.65 1.52
N ASP A 275 25.74 7.24 2.61
CA ASP A 275 26.38 6.45 3.65
C ASP A 275 26.32 4.95 3.33
N GLN A 276 27.42 4.40 2.83
CA GLN A 276 27.55 2.96 2.58
C GLN A 276 27.66 2.12 3.86
N ASN A 277 27.82 2.76 5.02
CA ASN A 277 27.85 2.08 6.31
C ASN A 277 26.49 2.14 7.03
N SER A 278 25.48 2.78 6.41
CA SER A 278 24.14 2.78 6.96
C SER A 278 23.60 1.35 7.07
N GLU A 279 22.81 1.09 8.09
CA GLU A 279 22.19 -0.22 8.34
C GLU A 279 21.39 -0.69 7.12
N HIS A 280 20.62 0.20 6.48
CA HIS A 280 19.80 -0.11 5.32
C HIS A 280 20.60 -0.43 4.07
N PHE A 281 21.70 0.29 3.83
CA PHE A 281 22.59 -0.01 2.70
C PHE A 281 23.21 -1.41 2.86
N GLN A 282 23.70 -1.74 4.05
CA GLN A 282 24.30 -3.04 4.32
C GLN A 282 23.27 -4.17 4.27
N TYR A 283 22.05 -3.91 4.73
CA TYR A 283 20.95 -4.85 4.63
C TYR A 283 20.59 -5.18 3.16
N LEU A 284 20.46 -4.16 2.32
CA LEU A 284 20.27 -4.34 0.87
C LEU A 284 21.44 -5.06 0.19
N GLN A 285 22.66 -4.81 0.63
CA GLN A 285 23.82 -5.52 0.13
C GLN A 285 23.73 -7.04 0.42
N GLN A 286 23.28 -7.43 1.61
CA GLN A 286 23.04 -8.84 1.97
C GLN A 286 21.95 -9.46 1.09
N LEU A 287 20.82 -8.79 0.91
CA LEU A 287 19.73 -9.29 0.07
C LEU A 287 20.14 -9.39 -1.41
N THR A 288 20.92 -8.45 -1.90
CA THR A 288 21.45 -8.49 -3.27
C THR A 288 22.40 -9.68 -3.47
N ALA A 289 23.27 -9.94 -2.48
CA ALA A 289 24.15 -11.10 -2.49
C ALA A 289 23.36 -12.41 -2.46
N LEU A 290 22.39 -12.53 -1.55
CA LEU A 290 21.50 -13.67 -1.45
C LEU A 290 20.85 -14.00 -2.81
N ARG A 291 20.27 -12.99 -3.47
CA ARG A 291 19.61 -13.19 -4.76
C ARG A 291 20.58 -13.55 -5.88
N ALA A 292 21.81 -13.01 -5.86
CA ALA A 292 22.83 -13.29 -6.85
C ALA A 292 23.42 -14.70 -6.70
N GLU A 293 23.58 -15.18 -5.46
CA GLU A 293 24.15 -16.50 -5.15
C GLU A 293 23.16 -17.64 -5.39
N HIS A 294 21.84 -17.38 -5.33
CA HIS A 294 20.78 -18.39 -5.43
C HIS A 294 19.85 -18.14 -6.63
N PRO A 295 20.09 -18.80 -7.79
CA PRO A 295 19.24 -18.67 -8.99
C PRO A 295 17.76 -18.98 -8.76
N VAL A 296 17.42 -19.70 -7.72
CA VAL A 296 16.04 -19.99 -7.31
C VAL A 296 15.20 -18.72 -7.11
N PHE A 297 15.80 -17.60 -6.69
CA PHE A 297 15.08 -16.32 -6.53
C PHE A 297 14.83 -15.61 -7.85
N THR A 298 15.65 -15.85 -8.88
CA THR A 298 15.52 -15.20 -10.18
C THR A 298 14.74 -16.04 -11.18
N ARG A 299 14.71 -17.39 -11.05
CA ARG A 299 14.16 -18.31 -12.04
C ARG A 299 13.19 -19.34 -11.46
N GLY A 300 13.17 -19.49 -10.14
CA GLY A 300 12.34 -20.51 -9.48
C GLY A 300 10.86 -20.16 -9.52
N GLY A 301 10.01 -21.17 -9.60
CA GLY A 301 8.57 -21.05 -9.38
C GLY A 301 8.26 -20.49 -7.98
N LEU A 302 7.02 -20.11 -7.76
CA LEU A 302 6.52 -19.67 -6.44
C LEU A 302 5.24 -20.42 -6.12
N GLU A 303 5.15 -20.94 -4.89
CA GLU A 303 3.96 -21.57 -4.33
C GLU A 303 3.72 -21.02 -2.94
N VAL A 304 2.54 -20.47 -2.68
CA VAL A 304 2.14 -20.02 -1.34
C VAL A 304 1.76 -21.23 -0.50
N LEU A 305 2.43 -21.43 0.63
CA LEU A 305 2.25 -22.57 1.52
C LEU A 305 1.31 -22.27 2.69
N ALA A 306 1.35 -21.03 3.18
CA ALA A 306 0.49 -20.57 4.27
C ALA A 306 0.33 -19.05 4.22
N SER A 307 -0.84 -18.59 4.64
CA SER A 307 -1.16 -17.18 4.78
C SER A 307 -2.29 -16.97 5.78
N GLU A 308 -2.41 -15.74 6.34
CA GLU A 308 -3.43 -15.39 7.33
C GLU A 308 -4.51 -14.51 6.70
N SER A 309 -5.76 -14.93 6.79
CA SER A 309 -6.91 -14.25 6.19
C SER A 309 -7.60 -13.25 7.12
N ALA A 310 -7.48 -13.43 8.43
CA ALA A 310 -8.14 -12.57 9.41
C ALA A 310 -7.37 -11.26 9.66
N GLY A 311 -6.09 -11.20 9.32
CA GLY A 311 -5.25 -10.03 9.56
C GLY A 311 -3.78 -10.27 9.22
N PRO A 312 -2.88 -9.47 9.79
CA PRO A 312 -1.45 -9.74 9.68
C PRO A 312 -1.07 -11.03 10.42
N GLY A 313 -0.12 -11.77 9.87
CA GLY A 313 0.31 -13.04 10.41
C GLY A 313 1.35 -13.71 9.54
N VAL A 314 1.44 -15.02 9.59
CA VAL A 314 2.39 -15.78 8.79
C VAL A 314 2.03 -15.69 7.31
N LEU A 315 3.02 -15.38 6.46
CA LEU A 315 3.04 -15.65 5.03
C LEU A 315 4.22 -16.55 4.75
N ALA A 316 3.97 -17.73 4.20
CA ALA A 316 5.02 -18.66 3.81
C ALA A 316 4.87 -19.03 2.34
N TYR A 317 5.98 -19.02 1.61
CA TYR A 317 6.00 -19.49 0.23
C TYR A 317 7.29 -20.27 -0.09
N ARG A 318 7.17 -21.20 -1.02
CA ARG A 318 8.27 -21.99 -1.55
C ARG A 318 8.75 -21.41 -2.88
N ARG A 319 10.06 -21.37 -3.06
CA ARG A 319 10.71 -21.16 -4.34
C ARG A 319 11.44 -22.44 -4.73
N GLU A 320 11.34 -22.85 -6.00
CA GLU A 320 11.97 -24.09 -6.46
C GLU A 320 12.59 -23.91 -7.86
N TYR A 321 13.85 -24.30 -8.02
CA TYR A 321 14.58 -24.25 -9.29
C TYR A 321 15.70 -25.27 -9.34
N GLU A 322 15.75 -26.12 -10.39
CA GLU A 322 16.82 -27.10 -10.66
C GLU A 322 17.21 -27.97 -9.43
N GLY A 323 16.24 -28.31 -8.61
CA GLY A 323 16.44 -29.16 -7.41
C GLY A 323 16.85 -28.39 -6.15
N GLU A 324 17.05 -27.06 -6.22
CA GLU A 324 17.11 -26.21 -5.04
C GLU A 324 15.69 -25.82 -4.62
N SER A 325 15.36 -26.06 -3.35
CA SER A 325 14.08 -25.66 -2.73
C SER A 325 14.34 -24.76 -1.54
N VAL A 326 13.72 -23.60 -1.54
CA VAL A 326 13.86 -22.56 -0.50
C VAL A 326 12.48 -22.17 0.00
N ILE A 327 12.35 -22.09 1.32
CA ILE A 327 11.15 -21.64 2.02
C ILE A 327 11.40 -20.23 2.55
N VAL A 328 10.51 -19.31 2.21
CA VAL A 328 10.50 -17.95 2.74
C VAL A 328 9.34 -17.82 3.70
N LEU A 329 9.62 -17.38 4.92
CA LEU A 329 8.63 -17.17 5.96
C LEU A 329 8.67 -15.71 6.41
N LEU A 330 7.53 -15.05 6.37
CA LEU A 330 7.32 -13.71 6.88
C LEU A 330 6.28 -13.75 7.99
N ASN A 331 6.55 -13.11 9.11
CA ASN A 331 5.51 -12.76 10.07
C ASN A 331 5.13 -11.29 9.88
N THR A 332 4.01 -11.01 9.24
CA THR A 332 3.58 -9.63 8.94
C THR A 332 2.95 -8.92 10.13
N ALA A 333 2.78 -9.62 11.28
CA ALA A 333 2.21 -9.06 12.49
C ALA A 333 3.26 -8.34 13.36
N ASN A 334 2.78 -7.46 14.25
CA ASN A 334 3.58 -6.82 15.30
C ASN A 334 3.68 -7.64 16.60
N HIS A 335 3.32 -8.92 16.54
CA HIS A 335 3.40 -9.89 17.64
C HIS A 335 3.99 -11.21 17.13
N SER A 336 4.41 -12.09 18.02
CA SER A 336 4.90 -13.41 17.65
C SER A 336 3.78 -14.26 17.04
N ALA A 337 4.08 -14.92 15.91
CA ALA A 337 3.17 -15.82 15.21
C ALA A 337 3.80 -17.21 15.04
N PHE A 338 3.01 -18.20 14.64
CA PHE A 338 3.46 -19.59 14.57
C PHE A 338 3.15 -20.21 13.20
N ALA A 339 4.19 -20.53 12.45
CA ALA A 339 4.08 -21.41 11.30
C ALA A 339 4.02 -22.85 11.82
N HIS A 340 2.80 -23.36 12.06
CA HIS A 340 2.60 -24.65 12.68
C HIS A 340 2.38 -25.75 11.64
N ARG A 341 3.22 -26.80 11.70
CA ARG A 341 3.14 -28.00 10.83
C ARG A 341 3.01 -27.70 9.36
N LEU A 342 3.78 -26.71 8.90
CA LEU A 342 3.80 -26.28 7.50
C LEU A 342 4.35 -27.40 6.61
N ASP A 343 3.61 -27.75 5.56
CA ASP A 343 4.09 -28.69 4.55
C ASP A 343 5.08 -27.97 3.61
N VAL A 344 6.34 -28.20 3.84
CA VAL A 344 7.44 -27.62 3.07
C VAL A 344 7.98 -28.54 1.98
N GLY A 345 7.37 -29.73 1.80
CA GLY A 345 7.84 -30.73 0.86
C GLY A 345 9.13 -31.42 1.26
N ALA A 346 9.47 -31.37 2.55
CA ALA A 346 10.69 -31.97 3.10
C ALA A 346 10.46 -33.38 3.66
N LEU A 347 11.53 -34.13 3.86
CA LEU A 347 11.49 -35.44 4.52
C LEU A 347 11.38 -35.29 6.04
N PRO A 348 10.93 -36.32 6.76
CA PRO A 348 11.00 -36.37 8.20
C PRO A 348 12.41 -36.12 8.72
N PHE A 349 12.51 -35.30 9.79
CA PHE A 349 13.75 -34.92 10.44
C PHE A 349 14.80 -34.31 9.48
N GLN A 350 14.37 -33.68 8.43
CA GLN A 350 15.25 -33.01 7.48
C GLN A 350 15.69 -31.65 8.03
N ARG A 351 16.99 -31.38 7.92
CA ARG A 351 17.57 -30.10 8.30
C ARG A 351 17.30 -29.05 7.23
N LEU A 352 16.91 -27.85 7.68
CA LEU A 352 16.84 -26.66 6.85
C LEU A 352 18.00 -25.72 7.22
N GLU A 353 18.70 -25.23 6.22
CA GLU A 353 19.79 -24.27 6.36
C GLU A 353 19.25 -22.85 6.26
N GLU A 354 19.57 -22.03 7.22
CA GLU A 354 19.23 -20.61 7.20
C GLU A 354 20.16 -19.90 6.22
N LEU A 355 19.58 -19.34 5.17
CA LEU A 355 20.27 -18.49 4.18
C LEU A 355 20.21 -17.02 4.58
N PHE A 356 19.13 -16.62 5.25
CA PHE A 356 18.92 -15.27 5.71
C PHE A 356 17.89 -15.23 6.84
N ALA A 357 18.10 -14.36 7.82
CA ALA A 357 17.10 -14.10 8.85
C ALA A 357 17.20 -12.65 9.36
N GLU A 358 16.07 -11.97 9.35
CA GLU A 358 15.87 -10.68 9.98
C GLU A 358 15.05 -10.85 11.26
N SER A 359 15.48 -10.21 12.34
CA SER A 359 14.84 -10.27 13.67
C SER A 359 14.71 -11.70 14.23
N PHE A 360 15.55 -12.60 13.76
CA PHE A 360 15.41 -14.01 14.09
C PHE A 360 16.65 -14.53 14.84
N VAL A 361 16.37 -15.11 15.98
CA VAL A 361 17.22 -16.05 16.69
C VAL A 361 18.28 -15.45 17.61
N GLU A 362 18.15 -15.82 18.88
CA GLU A 362 19.29 -15.72 19.81
C GLU A 362 20.51 -16.42 19.20
N PRO A 363 21.72 -15.85 19.29
CA PRO A 363 22.92 -16.50 18.81
C PRO A 363 23.06 -17.90 19.43
N GLY A 364 22.98 -18.93 18.61
CA GLY A 364 23.07 -20.32 19.04
C GLY A 364 21.76 -21.12 18.98
N ALA A 365 20.69 -20.59 18.39
CA ALA A 365 19.51 -21.37 18.14
C ALA A 365 19.80 -22.60 17.27
N GLN A 366 19.08 -23.68 17.55
CA GLN A 366 19.22 -24.92 16.79
C GLN A 366 18.75 -24.72 15.35
N PRO A 367 19.39 -25.32 14.36
CA PRO A 367 18.93 -25.25 12.97
C PRO A 367 17.50 -25.77 12.88
N ALA A 368 16.69 -25.17 12.00
CA ALA A 368 15.34 -25.62 11.74
C ALA A 368 15.36 -27.06 11.22
N VAL A 369 14.51 -27.91 11.78
CA VAL A 369 14.39 -29.32 11.43
C VAL A 369 12.91 -29.66 11.31
N THR A 370 12.53 -30.43 10.29
CA THR A 370 11.17 -30.92 10.17
C THR A 370 10.83 -31.99 11.21
N GLY A 371 9.57 -32.08 11.57
CA GLY A 371 9.06 -33.11 12.47
C GLY A 371 9.10 -34.51 11.86
N ALA A 372 8.58 -35.50 12.62
CA ALA A 372 8.46 -36.89 12.17
C ALA A 372 7.53 -37.07 10.95
N ASP A 373 6.68 -36.10 10.68
CA ASP A 373 5.76 -36.03 9.54
C ASP A 373 6.34 -35.26 8.33
N GLY A 374 7.59 -34.77 8.42
CA GLY A 374 8.21 -33.94 7.39
C GLY A 374 7.76 -32.47 7.37
N ARG A 375 6.93 -32.06 8.33
CA ARG A 375 6.41 -30.68 8.43
C ARG A 375 7.28 -29.80 9.31
N LEU A 376 7.26 -28.50 8.99
CA LEU A 376 8.00 -27.47 9.73
C LEU A 376 7.09 -26.77 10.73
N SER A 377 7.48 -26.73 12.01
CA SER A 377 6.90 -25.86 13.03
C SER A 377 7.94 -24.83 13.47
N LEU A 378 7.62 -23.56 13.34
CA LEU A 378 8.54 -22.48 13.65
C LEU A 378 7.81 -21.26 14.23
N ARG A 379 8.22 -20.83 15.41
CA ARG A 379 7.73 -19.56 15.97
C ARG A 379 8.52 -18.39 15.37
N LEU A 380 7.80 -17.41 14.87
CA LEU A 380 8.36 -16.24 14.22
C LEU A 380 8.15 -15.01 15.10
N PRO A 381 9.21 -14.30 15.50
CA PRO A 381 9.10 -13.00 16.18
C PRO A 381 8.30 -11.97 15.37
N PRO A 382 7.89 -10.85 15.98
CA PRO A 382 7.26 -9.75 15.28
C PRO A 382 8.07 -9.31 14.07
N ARG A 383 7.41 -9.14 12.92
CA ARG A 383 8.03 -8.67 11.66
C ARG A 383 9.24 -9.48 11.17
N ALA A 384 9.36 -10.73 11.58
CA ALA A 384 10.45 -11.61 11.11
C ALA A 384 10.37 -11.87 9.60
N ALA A 385 11.54 -11.98 8.97
CA ALA A 385 11.72 -12.49 7.62
C ALA A 385 12.82 -13.56 7.66
N VAL A 386 12.50 -14.79 7.25
CA VAL A 386 13.41 -15.94 7.32
C VAL A 386 13.43 -16.66 5.99
N VAL A 387 14.62 -17.03 5.53
CA VAL A 387 14.84 -17.77 4.31
C VAL A 387 15.60 -19.05 4.63
N LEU A 388 14.94 -20.18 4.41
CA LEU A 388 15.45 -21.53 4.74
C LEU A 388 15.60 -22.37 3.48
N ARG A 389 16.78 -22.95 3.26
CA ARG A 389 17.03 -23.92 2.19
C ARG A 389 16.80 -25.33 2.71
N ILE A 390 16.05 -26.15 1.99
CA ILE A 390 15.92 -27.58 2.27
C ILE A 390 17.23 -28.26 1.89
N THR A 391 17.90 -28.90 2.86
CA THR A 391 19.17 -29.61 2.63
C THR A 391 18.92 -31.10 2.34
N GLY A 392 19.94 -31.83 1.87
CA GLY A 392 19.90 -33.29 1.77
C GLY A 392 20.14 -34.02 3.10
N GLU A 393 20.37 -33.28 4.21
CA GLU A 393 20.75 -33.84 5.48
C GLU A 393 19.54 -34.13 6.36
N THR A 394 19.50 -35.33 6.95
CA THR A 394 18.55 -35.70 7.98
C THR A 394 19.29 -35.88 9.32
N VAL A 395 18.67 -35.43 10.40
CA VAL A 395 19.18 -35.69 11.77
C VAL A 395 18.60 -37.00 12.32
N SER A 396 19.32 -37.63 13.21
CA SER A 396 18.81 -38.84 13.86
C SER A 396 17.57 -38.49 14.69
N SER A 397 16.51 -39.30 14.54
CA SER A 397 15.19 -39.11 15.14
C SER A 397 15.26 -38.70 16.62
N GLY A 398 14.74 -37.50 16.90
CA GLY A 398 14.28 -37.17 18.25
C GLY A 398 12.91 -37.84 18.53
N GLU A 399 12.54 -38.06 19.77
CA GLU A 399 11.16 -38.41 20.08
C GLU A 399 10.29 -37.18 19.77
N SER A 400 9.45 -37.28 18.74
CA SER A 400 8.38 -36.29 18.57
C SER A 400 7.38 -36.48 19.69
N PRO A 401 6.95 -35.44 20.39
CA PRO A 401 5.87 -35.55 21.35
C PRO A 401 4.66 -36.22 20.71
N ALA A 402 3.99 -37.12 21.42
CA ALA A 402 2.76 -37.71 20.92
C ALA A 402 1.71 -36.62 20.71
N GLU A 403 1.20 -36.53 19.50
CA GLU A 403 0.14 -35.57 19.14
C GLU A 403 -1.06 -35.73 20.06
N MET A 404 -1.60 -34.61 20.51
CA MET A 404 -2.79 -34.57 21.36
C MET A 404 -3.95 -33.99 20.52
N GLU A 405 -5.05 -34.74 20.48
CA GLU A 405 -6.26 -34.20 19.86
C GLU A 405 -6.84 -33.11 20.77
N ILE A 406 -7.07 -31.94 20.21
CA ILE A 406 -7.71 -30.80 20.88
C ILE A 406 -9.00 -30.48 20.10
N VAL A 407 -10.13 -30.73 20.74
CA VAL A 407 -11.47 -30.45 20.20
C VAL A 407 -12.04 -29.21 20.87
N VAL A 408 -12.51 -28.27 20.06
CA VAL A 408 -13.19 -27.07 20.51
C VAL A 408 -14.67 -27.18 20.18
N ASN A 409 -15.56 -26.92 21.13
CA ASN A 409 -17.01 -26.86 20.89
C ASN A 409 -17.38 -25.49 20.29
N SER A 410 -17.27 -25.38 18.99
CA SER A 410 -17.38 -24.10 18.26
C SER A 410 -18.73 -23.84 17.62
N ALA A 411 -19.70 -24.79 17.70
CA ALA A 411 -20.93 -24.74 16.89
C ALA A 411 -21.78 -23.47 17.08
N GLU A 412 -21.72 -22.82 18.23
CA GLU A 412 -22.45 -21.57 18.51
C GLU A 412 -21.61 -20.32 18.25
N ILE A 413 -20.29 -20.47 18.05
CA ILE A 413 -19.34 -19.38 17.90
C ILE A 413 -18.88 -19.24 16.44
N GLU A 414 -18.70 -20.38 15.76
CA GLU A 414 -18.18 -20.38 14.38
C GLU A 414 -19.07 -19.57 13.45
N GLY A 415 -18.51 -18.50 12.89
CA GLY A 415 -19.21 -17.55 12.01
C GLY A 415 -20.21 -16.63 12.71
N ALA A 416 -20.29 -16.67 14.05
CA ALA A 416 -21.22 -15.81 14.78
C ALA A 416 -20.76 -14.36 14.82
N VAL A 417 -21.72 -13.45 15.00
CA VAL A 417 -21.50 -12.06 15.36
C VAL A 417 -21.72 -11.92 16.86
N LEU A 418 -20.66 -11.63 17.59
CA LEU A 418 -20.64 -11.59 19.05
C LEU A 418 -20.57 -10.15 19.56
N THR A 419 -21.33 -9.86 20.57
CA THR A 419 -21.44 -8.54 21.22
C THR A 419 -21.10 -8.57 22.71
N GLU A 420 -20.98 -9.77 23.28
CA GLU A 420 -20.73 -10.00 24.70
C GLU A 420 -19.65 -11.09 24.90
N ASP A 421 -19.03 -11.07 26.06
CA ASP A 421 -18.09 -12.11 26.48
C ASP A 421 -18.77 -13.49 26.49
N PHE A 422 -18.04 -14.53 26.11
CA PHE A 422 -18.59 -15.88 25.98
C PHE A 422 -17.70 -16.94 26.59
N GLU A 423 -18.26 -18.08 26.97
CA GLU A 423 -17.52 -19.26 27.43
C GLU A 423 -17.21 -20.17 26.24
N LEU A 424 -15.91 -20.44 26.01
CA LEU A 424 -15.46 -21.45 25.08
C LEU A 424 -15.18 -22.75 25.82
N THR A 425 -15.66 -23.88 25.33
CA THR A 425 -15.48 -25.18 25.91
C THR A 425 -14.89 -26.20 24.95
N GLY A 426 -14.37 -27.29 25.45
CA GLY A 426 -13.88 -28.35 24.60
C GLY A 426 -13.28 -29.50 25.40
N ARG A 427 -12.56 -30.38 24.69
CA ARG A 427 -11.90 -31.52 25.31
C ARG A 427 -10.55 -31.81 24.67
N VAL A 428 -9.69 -32.47 25.40
CA VAL A 428 -8.41 -33.01 24.94
C VAL A 428 -8.28 -34.49 25.31
N SER A 429 -7.45 -35.21 24.56
CA SER A 429 -7.23 -36.63 24.77
C SER A 429 -6.38 -36.94 26.01
N ARG A 430 -5.90 -35.94 26.75
CA ARG A 430 -5.05 -36.05 27.94
C ARG A 430 -5.66 -35.35 29.15
N SER A 431 -5.78 -36.03 30.28
CA SER A 431 -6.23 -35.45 31.54
C SER A 431 -5.25 -34.42 32.07
N ASN A 432 -5.74 -33.35 32.68
CA ASN A 432 -4.98 -32.29 33.32
C ASN A 432 -3.92 -31.66 32.40
N ALA A 433 -4.15 -31.67 31.07
CA ALA A 433 -3.21 -31.10 30.10
C ALA A 433 -3.14 -29.57 30.23
N PRO A 434 -1.94 -28.98 30.31
CA PRO A 434 -1.79 -27.53 30.21
C PRO A 434 -2.10 -27.04 28.75
N LEU A 435 -2.89 -26.01 28.69
CA LEU A 435 -3.41 -25.43 27.41
C LEU A 435 -3.22 -23.94 27.40
N GLN A 436 -3.14 -23.39 26.21
CA GLN A 436 -3.06 -21.96 25.94
C GLN A 436 -4.13 -21.55 24.91
N LEU A 437 -4.93 -20.56 25.24
CA LEU A 437 -5.82 -19.90 24.27
C LEU A 437 -5.03 -18.84 23.50
N ILE A 438 -5.08 -18.91 22.18
CA ILE A 438 -4.36 -18.02 21.27
C ILE A 438 -5.38 -17.19 20.49
N PRO A 439 -5.59 -15.91 20.81
CA PRO A 439 -6.45 -15.01 20.03
C PRO A 439 -5.70 -14.50 18.80
N ASN A 440 -6.33 -14.55 17.63
CA ASN A 440 -5.82 -14.00 16.37
C ASN A 440 -4.38 -14.43 16.01
N GLY A 441 -3.99 -15.65 16.40
CA GLY A 441 -2.62 -16.14 16.20
C GLY A 441 -1.54 -15.40 17.01
N ASN A 442 -1.93 -14.58 17.98
CA ASN A 442 -1.03 -13.77 18.79
C ASN A 442 -0.44 -14.58 19.95
N PHE A 443 0.78 -15.08 19.79
CA PHE A 443 1.49 -15.87 20.80
C PHE A 443 2.13 -15.03 21.93
N ASP A 444 2.02 -13.72 21.88
CA ASP A 444 2.44 -12.82 22.97
C ASP A 444 1.29 -12.49 23.94
N ARG A 445 0.04 -12.85 23.56
CA ARG A 445 -1.18 -12.63 24.36
C ARG A 445 -1.92 -13.95 24.61
N VAL A 446 -1.22 -14.94 25.17
CA VAL A 446 -1.82 -16.24 25.48
C VAL A 446 -2.50 -16.22 26.84
N THR A 447 -3.65 -16.89 26.95
CA THR A 447 -4.29 -17.19 28.26
C THR A 447 -4.05 -18.64 28.62
N GLU A 448 -3.34 -18.87 29.72
CA GLU A 448 -3.04 -20.21 30.20
C GLU A 448 -4.21 -20.81 31.02
N PHE A 449 -4.53 -22.06 30.75
CA PHE A 449 -5.54 -22.83 31.48
C PHE A 449 -5.22 -24.31 31.41
N SER A 450 -6.05 -25.16 32.00
CA SER A 450 -5.83 -26.62 32.00
C SER A 450 -7.14 -27.37 31.82
N ALA A 451 -7.05 -28.52 31.18
CA ALA A 451 -8.14 -29.50 31.21
C ALA A 451 -8.30 -30.10 32.60
N ASP A 452 -9.46 -30.67 32.89
CA ASP A 452 -9.74 -31.40 34.12
C ASP A 452 -9.26 -32.86 34.06
N ASP A 453 -9.62 -33.66 35.07
CA ASP A 453 -9.27 -35.06 35.15
C ASP A 453 -9.99 -35.97 34.13
N GLN A 454 -11.02 -35.45 33.44
CA GLN A 454 -11.72 -36.09 32.34
C GLN A 454 -11.21 -35.63 30.97
N GLY A 455 -10.34 -34.60 30.93
CA GLY A 455 -9.87 -33.96 29.73
C GLY A 455 -10.82 -32.88 29.18
N GLU A 456 -11.86 -32.50 29.93
CA GLU A 456 -12.76 -31.39 29.56
C GLU A 456 -12.14 -30.06 30.00
N TRP A 457 -12.41 -29.01 29.24
CA TRP A 457 -11.91 -27.68 29.56
C TRP A 457 -12.93 -26.59 29.23
N ARG A 458 -12.82 -25.44 29.89
CA ARG A 458 -13.59 -24.25 29.66
C ARG A 458 -12.77 -23.01 29.92
N ILE A 459 -13.04 -21.93 29.17
CA ILE A 459 -12.40 -20.65 29.34
C ILE A 459 -13.34 -19.52 28.91
N GLU A 460 -13.34 -18.42 29.66
CA GLU A 460 -14.07 -17.20 29.30
C GLU A 460 -13.24 -16.38 28.31
N VAL A 461 -13.86 -15.91 27.22
CA VAL A 461 -13.26 -15.10 26.15
C VAL A 461 -13.85 -13.70 26.23
N PRO A 462 -13.04 -12.68 26.58
CA PRO A 462 -13.49 -11.29 26.58
C PRO A 462 -13.58 -10.77 25.14
N VAL A 463 -14.76 -10.31 24.74
CA VAL A 463 -15.05 -9.81 23.38
C VAL A 463 -15.05 -8.28 23.34
N ARG A 464 -15.46 -7.62 24.43
CA ARG A 464 -15.68 -6.18 24.49
C ARG A 464 -14.45 -5.33 24.17
N ASP A 465 -13.24 -5.89 24.36
CA ASP A 465 -11.97 -5.20 24.11
C ASP A 465 -11.43 -5.39 22.68
N LEU A 466 -12.15 -6.13 21.81
CA LEU A 466 -11.63 -6.54 20.52
C LEU A 466 -12.05 -5.63 19.35
N GLY A 467 -13.02 -4.73 19.54
CA GLY A 467 -13.54 -3.87 18.47
C GLY A 467 -14.30 -4.63 17.38
N GLU A 468 -14.80 -3.88 16.37
CA GLU A 468 -15.49 -4.47 15.23
C GLU A 468 -14.47 -5.06 14.25
N SER A 469 -14.35 -6.38 14.19
CA SER A 469 -13.55 -7.06 13.17
C SER A 469 -13.82 -8.57 13.16
N SER A 470 -13.23 -9.22 12.16
CA SER A 470 -13.17 -10.69 12.13
C SER A 470 -12.02 -11.16 13.00
N HIS A 471 -12.31 -12.14 13.83
CA HIS A 471 -11.36 -12.74 14.78
C HIS A 471 -11.34 -14.25 14.64
N PHE A 472 -10.30 -14.87 15.17
CA PHE A 472 -10.27 -16.30 15.39
C PHE A 472 -9.58 -16.66 16.70
N LEU A 473 -9.92 -17.84 17.21
CA LEU A 473 -9.31 -18.47 18.39
C LEU A 473 -8.73 -19.81 18.03
N GLN A 474 -7.66 -20.18 18.70
CA GLN A 474 -7.10 -21.53 18.69
C GLN A 474 -6.64 -21.90 20.08
N VAL A 475 -6.67 -23.20 20.38
CA VAL A 475 -6.13 -23.76 21.61
C VAL A 475 -4.86 -24.55 21.29
N TYR A 476 -3.79 -24.26 22.00
CA TYR A 476 -2.47 -24.83 21.79
C TYR A 476 -1.98 -25.60 23.04
N SER A 477 -1.30 -26.70 22.82
CA SER A 477 -0.54 -27.41 23.84
C SER A 477 0.94 -27.46 23.50
N ALA A 478 1.76 -26.77 24.28
CA ALA A 478 3.20 -26.76 24.10
C ALA A 478 3.87 -28.13 24.34
N GLU A 479 3.28 -28.97 25.21
CA GLU A 479 3.83 -30.28 25.54
C GLU A 479 3.74 -31.30 24.39
N SER A 480 2.74 -31.16 23.54
CA SER A 480 2.50 -32.06 22.39
C SER A 480 2.68 -31.41 21.05
N ASP A 481 3.02 -30.11 20.99
CA ASP A 481 3.05 -29.28 19.79
C ASP A 481 1.75 -29.43 18.95
N SER A 482 0.61 -29.41 19.65
CA SER A 482 -0.70 -29.62 19.06
C SER A 482 -1.51 -28.32 19.11
N LEU A 483 -2.13 -27.98 17.97
CA LEU A 483 -2.96 -26.79 17.78
C LEU A 483 -4.35 -27.23 17.34
N SER A 484 -5.40 -26.64 17.92
CA SER A 484 -6.78 -26.91 17.51
C SER A 484 -7.09 -26.35 16.12
N GLU A 485 -8.21 -26.76 15.55
CA GLU A 485 -8.84 -26.01 14.46
C GLU A 485 -9.16 -24.58 14.92
N ARG A 486 -9.29 -23.69 13.96
CA ARG A 486 -9.70 -22.31 14.20
C ARG A 486 -11.17 -22.23 14.50
N VAL A 487 -11.54 -21.32 15.37
CA VAL A 487 -12.92 -20.90 15.62
C VAL A 487 -13.01 -19.45 15.19
N ASN A 488 -13.67 -19.19 14.08
CA ASN A 488 -13.82 -17.86 13.50
C ASN A 488 -15.10 -17.20 14.00
N TYR A 489 -15.03 -15.91 14.31
CA TYR A 489 -16.17 -15.10 14.70
C TYR A 489 -15.95 -13.64 14.33
N THR A 490 -17.02 -12.86 14.37
CA THR A 490 -16.97 -11.40 14.15
C THR A 490 -17.45 -10.71 15.41
N THR A 491 -16.78 -9.66 15.82
CA THR A 491 -17.28 -8.81 16.91
C THR A 491 -17.91 -7.56 16.33
N ARG A 492 -18.97 -7.07 16.97
CA ARG A 492 -19.59 -5.78 16.69
C ARG A 492 -19.73 -4.98 17.95
N VAL A 493 -19.44 -3.70 17.81
CA VAL A 493 -19.69 -2.69 18.83
C VAL A 493 -21.15 -2.28 18.73
N THR A 494 -22.07 -3.03 19.36
CA THR A 494 -23.50 -2.67 19.35
C THR A 494 -23.86 -1.72 20.50
N ASP A 495 -23.12 -1.75 21.59
CA ASP A 495 -23.32 -0.90 22.76
C ASP A 495 -22.14 0.08 22.85
N ALA A 496 -22.22 1.19 22.13
CA ALA A 496 -21.26 2.26 22.29
C ALA A 496 -21.28 2.77 23.74
N VAL A 497 -20.10 2.79 24.38
CA VAL A 497 -19.96 3.33 25.74
C VAL A 497 -20.06 4.85 25.70
N LEU A 498 -19.50 5.46 24.64
CA LEU A 498 -19.62 6.86 24.31
C LEU A 498 -20.03 7.02 22.87
N SER A 499 -20.90 7.96 22.58
CA SER A 499 -21.19 8.41 21.22
C SER A 499 -21.34 9.92 21.21
N ALA A 500 -20.78 10.55 20.19
CA ALA A 500 -20.93 11.96 19.95
C ALA A 500 -21.12 12.20 18.45
N GLU A 501 -21.88 13.22 18.11
CA GLU A 501 -22.13 13.62 16.73
C GLU A 501 -22.27 15.14 16.67
N ILE A 502 -21.67 15.76 15.69
CA ILE A 502 -21.82 17.17 15.36
C ILE A 502 -22.17 17.29 13.87
N ALA A 503 -23.18 18.09 13.58
CA ALA A 503 -23.44 18.56 12.22
C ALA A 503 -22.61 19.82 11.98
N ASP A 504 -22.04 19.91 10.81
CA ASP A 504 -21.29 21.08 10.38
C ASP A 504 -22.14 22.03 9.54
N ASP A 505 -21.73 23.28 9.42
CA ASP A 505 -22.43 24.28 8.62
C ASP A 505 -22.21 23.98 7.13
N PRO A 506 -23.24 23.79 6.33
CA PRO A 506 -23.07 23.43 4.94
C PRO A 506 -22.56 24.62 4.09
N ASP A 507 -21.71 24.35 3.13
CA ASP A 507 -21.16 25.30 2.17
C ASP A 507 -20.24 26.36 2.83
N ASP A 508 -19.45 25.98 3.86
CA ASP A 508 -18.49 26.88 4.53
C ASP A 508 -17.01 26.47 4.34
N ALA A 509 -16.73 25.44 3.55
CA ALA A 509 -15.39 24.97 3.21
C ALA A 509 -14.59 25.98 2.35
N TYR A 510 -14.44 27.19 2.86
CA TYR A 510 -13.69 28.29 2.23
C TYR A 510 -12.59 28.85 3.13
N GLY A 511 -12.17 28.09 4.11
CA GLY A 511 -11.14 28.46 5.09
C GLY A 511 -11.66 29.30 6.26
N PRO A 512 -10.85 29.52 7.32
CA PRO A 512 -11.30 30.07 8.59
C PRO A 512 -11.97 31.45 8.53
N THR A 513 -11.78 32.19 7.46
CA THR A 513 -12.42 33.51 7.23
C THR A 513 -13.23 33.58 5.93
N GLY A 514 -13.42 32.45 5.27
CA GLY A 514 -14.21 32.37 4.05
C GLY A 514 -13.59 33.03 2.80
N GLN A 515 -12.26 33.23 2.80
CA GLN A 515 -11.59 33.93 1.70
C GLN A 515 -10.99 33.02 0.64
N TYR A 516 -10.88 31.70 0.90
CA TYR A 516 -10.21 30.82 -0.04
C TYR A 516 -11.06 30.54 -1.26
N VAL A 517 -10.39 30.38 -2.39
CA VAL A 517 -10.99 30.01 -3.66
C VAL A 517 -10.54 28.59 -3.97
N ALA A 518 -11.50 27.69 -4.08
CA ALA A 518 -11.25 26.28 -4.37
C ALA A 518 -10.61 26.10 -5.76
N PRO A 519 -9.87 25.01 -5.97
CA PRO A 519 -9.37 24.62 -7.29
C PRO A 519 -10.49 24.52 -8.32
N GLN A 520 -10.14 24.79 -9.57
CA GLN A 520 -11.15 24.84 -10.64
C GLN A 520 -11.46 23.49 -11.29
N HIS A 521 -10.67 22.45 -11.01
CA HIS A 521 -10.90 21.13 -11.56
C HIS A 521 -12.24 20.56 -11.06
N PRO A 522 -13.08 19.97 -11.92
CA PRO A 522 -14.39 19.45 -11.53
C PRO A 522 -14.35 18.48 -10.35
N ASP A 523 -13.31 17.60 -10.30
CA ASP A 523 -13.16 16.61 -9.22
C ASP A 523 -12.72 17.22 -7.88
N SER A 524 -12.35 18.49 -7.84
CA SER A 524 -11.91 19.16 -6.62
C SER A 524 -13.03 19.87 -5.88
N ALA A 525 -14.20 20.01 -6.50
CA ALA A 525 -15.27 20.81 -5.95
C ALA A 525 -15.75 20.31 -4.57
N ARG A 526 -16.55 20.25 -3.90
CA ARG A 526 -17.15 19.89 -2.65
C ARG A 526 -16.55 18.68 -1.87
N GLN A 527 -15.44 18.09 -2.31
CA GLN A 527 -14.87 16.89 -1.66
C GLN A 527 -14.19 17.18 -0.31
N ARG A 528 -13.98 18.45 0.03
CA ARG A 528 -13.34 18.88 1.28
C ARG A 528 -14.31 19.43 2.30
N GLU A 529 -15.57 19.52 1.94
CA GLU A 529 -16.67 19.94 2.77
C GLU A 529 -17.11 18.82 3.70
N ILE A 530 -17.09 19.03 5.00
CA ILE A 530 -17.59 18.13 6.04
C ILE A 530 -19.06 18.50 6.30
N GLU A 531 -19.98 17.56 6.19
CA GLU A 531 -21.39 17.79 6.57
C GLU A 531 -21.67 17.34 8.01
N ALA A 532 -20.93 16.33 8.51
CA ALA A 532 -21.06 15.85 9.87
C ALA A 532 -19.85 15.04 10.32
N VAL A 533 -19.58 15.04 11.60
CA VAL A 533 -18.61 14.14 12.23
C VAL A 533 -19.28 13.38 13.36
N SER A 534 -19.14 12.06 13.38
CA SER A 534 -19.62 11.21 14.45
C SER A 534 -18.54 10.29 14.99
N ALA A 535 -18.55 10.04 16.28
CA ALA A 535 -17.61 9.13 16.93
C ALA A 535 -18.37 8.17 17.85
N ARG A 536 -17.91 6.92 17.86
CA ARG A 536 -18.43 5.86 18.74
C ARG A 536 -17.24 5.11 19.37
N THR A 537 -17.36 4.80 20.65
CA THR A 537 -16.34 4.00 21.33
C THR A 537 -16.89 2.68 21.84
N ALA A 538 -16.05 1.64 21.82
CA ALA A 538 -16.33 0.40 22.52
C ALA A 538 -15.02 -0.16 23.09
N GLY A 539 -15.00 -0.39 24.38
CA GLY A 539 -13.78 -0.74 25.07
C GLY A 539 -12.70 0.31 24.81
N ARG A 540 -11.56 -0.11 24.28
CA ARG A 540 -10.43 0.77 23.91
C ARG A 540 -10.51 1.34 22.50
N ASN A 541 -11.50 0.96 21.71
CA ASN A 541 -11.54 1.29 20.28
C ASN A 541 -12.45 2.47 20.00
N LEU A 542 -12.07 3.25 18.99
CA LEU A 542 -12.83 4.39 18.50
C LEU A 542 -13.09 4.23 16.99
N GLU A 543 -14.34 4.40 16.60
CA GLU A 543 -14.77 4.60 15.23
C GLU A 543 -15.12 6.07 15.05
N LEU A 544 -14.47 6.74 14.11
CA LEU A 544 -14.74 8.11 13.70
C LEU A 544 -15.25 8.09 12.27
N SER A 545 -16.41 8.69 12.03
CA SER A 545 -17.02 8.78 10.70
C SER A 545 -17.22 10.24 10.32
N LEU A 546 -16.73 10.60 9.13
CA LEU A 546 -16.93 11.91 8.53
C LEU A 546 -17.90 11.76 7.35
N THR A 547 -19.02 12.47 7.39
CA THR A 547 -19.93 12.60 6.24
C THR A 547 -19.48 13.80 5.42
N MET A 548 -19.10 13.55 4.17
CA MET A 548 -18.60 14.55 3.24
C MET A 548 -19.71 15.02 2.30
N ALA A 549 -19.62 16.25 1.80
CA ALA A 549 -20.56 16.72 0.79
C ALA A 549 -20.46 15.93 -0.52
N GLU A 550 -19.28 15.41 -0.82
CA GLU A 550 -19.00 14.58 -1.99
C GLU A 550 -17.80 13.66 -1.73
N ILE A 551 -17.82 12.46 -2.32
CA ILE A 551 -16.65 11.57 -2.41
C ILE A 551 -16.50 11.17 -3.86
N SER A 552 -15.30 11.38 -4.43
CA SER A 552 -14.95 10.94 -5.77
C SER A 552 -13.73 10.02 -5.78
N THR A 553 -13.58 9.28 -6.86
CA THR A 553 -12.52 8.28 -7.02
C THR A 553 -11.93 8.24 -8.43
N PRO A 554 -11.86 9.35 -9.20
CA PRO A 554 -11.38 9.31 -10.57
C PRO A 554 -9.96 8.74 -10.69
N TRP A 555 -9.12 8.91 -9.68
CA TRP A 555 -7.75 8.42 -9.62
C TRP A 555 -7.62 6.99 -9.06
N LEU A 556 -8.74 6.31 -8.79
CA LEU A 556 -8.80 4.94 -8.25
C LEU A 556 -7.97 4.75 -6.95
N PRO A 557 -8.16 5.58 -5.93
CA PRO A 557 -7.42 5.50 -4.69
C PRO A 557 -7.76 4.23 -3.90
N PRO A 558 -6.75 3.60 -3.26
CA PRO A 558 -6.97 2.35 -2.52
C PRO A 558 -7.92 2.44 -1.33
N TYR A 559 -8.14 3.64 -0.76
CA TYR A 559 -9.08 3.84 0.34
C TYR A 559 -10.48 4.31 -0.11
N GLY A 560 -10.71 4.43 -1.43
CA GLY A 560 -12.03 4.72 -1.98
C GLY A 560 -12.44 6.20 -1.94
N PHE A 561 -11.50 7.13 -1.73
CA PHE A 561 -11.71 8.57 -1.85
C PHE A 561 -10.41 9.26 -2.31
N ASP A 562 -10.52 10.32 -3.09
CA ASP A 562 -9.37 11.15 -3.49
C ASP A 562 -9.63 12.63 -3.29
N ASN A 563 -8.65 13.48 -3.69
CA ASN A 563 -8.71 14.94 -3.65
C ASN A 563 -8.95 15.59 -2.27
N VAL A 564 -9.08 14.82 -1.21
CA VAL A 564 -9.14 15.33 0.16
C VAL A 564 -8.02 14.74 1.00
N LEU A 565 -7.40 15.59 1.80
CA LEU A 565 -6.48 15.23 2.85
C LEU A 565 -7.17 15.53 4.18
N LEU A 566 -7.38 14.50 4.97
CA LEU A 566 -7.89 14.59 6.33
C LEU A 566 -6.71 14.63 7.31
N THR A 567 -6.72 15.57 8.22
CA THR A 567 -5.82 15.54 9.39
C THR A 567 -6.66 15.62 10.64
N ILE A 568 -6.64 14.57 11.44
CA ILE A 568 -7.43 14.42 12.66
C ILE A 568 -6.48 14.56 13.85
N PHE A 569 -6.74 15.52 14.71
CA PHE A 569 -5.97 15.77 15.92
C PHE A 569 -6.77 15.35 17.15
N PHE A 570 -6.11 14.67 18.07
CA PHE A 570 -6.69 14.20 19.32
C PHE A 570 -6.03 14.90 20.51
N ASP A 571 -6.83 15.42 21.40
CA ASP A 571 -6.45 15.86 22.74
C ASP A 571 -6.97 14.81 23.71
N LEU A 572 -6.08 14.01 24.24
CA LEU A 572 -6.39 12.89 25.15
C LEU A 572 -6.20 13.33 26.60
N PRO A 573 -7.15 13.04 27.49
CA PRO A 573 -7.01 13.37 28.91
C PRO A 573 -5.69 12.85 29.49
N ASP A 574 -5.10 13.62 30.38
CA ASP A 574 -3.87 13.28 31.12
C ASP A 574 -2.59 13.16 30.26
N ARG A 575 -2.60 13.67 29.03
CA ARG A 575 -1.40 13.79 28.19
C ARG A 575 -0.99 15.25 28.01
N GLU A 576 0.31 15.48 27.79
CA GLU A 576 0.83 16.79 27.42
C GLU A 576 0.92 16.86 25.89
N GLY A 577 0.25 17.83 25.29
CA GLY A 577 0.13 18.00 23.85
C GLY A 577 0.81 19.26 23.30
N ALA A 578 0.60 19.55 22.05
CA ALA A 578 1.06 20.75 21.34
C ALA A 578 -0.14 21.56 20.82
N THR A 579 0.03 22.88 20.74
CA THR A 579 -1.00 23.77 20.19
C THR A 579 -0.77 24.10 18.71
N VAL A 580 0.45 23.96 18.22
CA VAL A 580 0.79 24.21 16.81
C VAL A 580 0.38 23.01 15.97
N LEU A 581 -0.37 23.24 14.91
CA LEU A 581 -0.73 22.22 13.92
C LEU A 581 0.39 22.14 12.86
N PRO A 582 1.15 21.04 12.80
CA PRO A 582 2.32 20.96 11.92
C PRO A 582 1.95 21.11 10.44
N LEU A 583 2.70 21.90 9.70
CA LEU A 583 2.58 22.13 8.25
C LEU A 583 1.27 22.80 7.80
N LEU A 584 0.37 23.11 8.74
CA LEU A 584 -0.94 23.75 8.47
C LEU A 584 -0.95 25.25 8.66
N ASP A 585 0.15 25.86 9.12
CA ASP A 585 0.23 27.30 9.47
C ASP A 585 -0.90 27.73 10.43
N ALA A 586 -1.30 26.83 11.35
CA ALA A 586 -2.43 27.01 12.25
C ALA A 586 -2.11 26.54 13.68
N THR A 587 -3.04 26.83 14.57
CA THR A 587 -3.04 26.35 15.95
C THR A 587 -4.37 25.68 16.26
N THR A 588 -4.38 24.81 17.29
CA THR A 588 -5.60 24.17 17.78
C THR A 588 -6.67 25.17 18.21
N PRO A 589 -7.96 24.85 18.06
CA PRO A 589 -9.04 25.70 18.51
C PRO A 589 -9.12 25.75 20.05
N GLY A 590 -9.44 26.93 20.60
CA GLY A 590 -9.72 27.14 22.02
C GLY A 590 -8.55 26.80 22.94
N SER A 591 -8.77 25.85 23.85
CA SER A 591 -7.76 25.37 24.82
C SER A 591 -7.34 23.92 24.52
N MET A 592 -7.49 23.45 23.32
CA MET A 592 -7.10 22.11 22.90
C MET A 592 -5.58 22.02 22.76
N ASP A 593 -5.00 20.95 23.29
CA ASP A 593 -3.59 20.59 23.13
C ASP A 593 -3.56 19.17 22.51
N TRP A 594 -3.21 19.05 21.24
CA TRP A 594 -3.20 17.73 20.59
C TRP A 594 -1.96 16.93 20.99
N ASP A 595 -2.12 15.63 21.21
CA ASP A 595 -1.04 14.70 21.54
C ASP A 595 -0.89 13.53 20.57
N LEU A 596 -1.93 13.22 19.82
CA LEU A 596 -1.95 12.26 18.73
C LEU A 596 -2.57 12.90 17.49
N ALA A 597 -2.00 12.67 16.33
CA ALA A 597 -2.59 13.08 15.06
C ALA A 597 -2.62 11.92 14.05
N HIS A 598 -3.64 11.93 13.19
CA HIS A 598 -3.82 10.99 12.10
C HIS A 598 -3.92 11.75 10.78
N PHE A 599 -3.00 11.48 9.89
CA PHE A 599 -3.00 11.93 8.51
C PHE A 599 -3.62 10.84 7.64
N ALA A 600 -4.64 11.16 6.86
CA ALA A 600 -5.30 10.22 5.97
C ALA A 600 -5.64 10.86 4.63
N ARG A 601 -5.28 10.20 3.55
CA ARG A 601 -5.73 10.49 2.19
C ARG A 601 -6.04 9.17 1.48
N GLY A 602 -6.65 9.21 0.32
CA GLY A 602 -7.04 8.00 -0.40
C GLY A 602 -5.91 7.00 -0.69
N TRP A 603 -4.65 7.44 -0.62
CA TRP A 603 -3.47 6.67 -1.00
C TRP A 603 -2.64 6.18 0.18
N ASP A 604 -2.64 6.88 1.31
CA ASP A 604 -1.89 6.54 2.50
C ASP A 604 -2.54 7.06 3.79
N SER A 605 -2.10 6.49 4.91
CA SER A 605 -2.63 6.75 6.24
C SER A 605 -1.54 6.47 7.26
N TYR A 606 -1.30 7.39 8.20
CA TYR A 606 -0.32 7.22 9.26
C TYR A 606 -0.62 8.11 10.46
N THR A 607 -0.10 7.71 11.62
CA THR A 607 -0.24 8.45 12.88
C THR A 607 1.09 8.95 13.40
N TYR A 608 1.07 10.02 14.14
CA TYR A 608 2.23 10.59 14.82
C TYR A 608 1.85 11.24 16.15
N LEU A 609 2.81 11.27 17.10
CA LEU A 609 2.67 11.91 18.39
C LEU A 609 3.09 13.38 18.29
N ALA A 610 2.59 14.22 19.21
CA ALA A 610 2.99 15.62 19.30
C ALA A 610 4.46 15.81 19.69
N SER A 611 5.09 14.79 20.30
CA SER A 611 6.51 14.84 20.61
C SER A 611 7.35 15.07 19.35
N GLY A 612 8.27 16.02 19.44
CA GLY A 612 9.15 16.39 18.32
C GLY A 612 8.49 17.19 17.20
N SER A 613 7.20 17.58 17.34
CA SER A 613 6.52 18.44 16.36
C SER A 613 6.88 19.92 16.50
N ASP A 614 6.80 20.63 15.40
CA ASP A 614 6.82 22.09 15.32
C ASP A 614 6.05 22.57 14.07
N ALA A 615 6.05 23.85 13.78
CA ALA A 615 5.33 24.39 12.62
C ALA A 615 5.75 23.80 11.26
N ASN A 616 6.98 23.27 11.15
CA ASN A 616 7.55 22.76 9.91
C ASN A 616 7.81 21.26 9.94
N ARG A 617 7.46 20.58 11.04
CA ARG A 617 7.76 19.17 11.23
C ARG A 617 6.59 18.49 11.96
N GLN A 618 6.07 17.43 11.33
CA GLN A 618 5.20 16.45 12.00
C GLN A 618 5.95 15.83 13.19
N GLY A 619 5.22 15.37 14.19
CA GLY A 619 5.81 14.74 15.36
C GLY A 619 6.42 13.35 15.12
N ASP A 620 6.68 12.65 16.20
CA ASP A 620 7.27 11.31 16.13
C ASP A 620 6.25 10.30 15.56
N LYS A 621 6.62 9.66 14.45
CA LYS A 621 5.73 8.74 13.71
C LYS A 621 5.50 7.45 14.47
N LEU A 622 4.25 7.05 14.61
CA LEU A 622 3.87 5.74 15.13
C LEU A 622 3.91 4.69 14.02
N GLY A 623 4.30 3.46 14.38
CA GLY A 623 4.26 2.31 13.47
C GLY A 623 2.86 1.68 13.36
N VAL A 624 1.80 2.45 13.61
CA VAL A 624 0.40 2.02 13.59
C VAL A 624 -0.36 2.93 12.64
N SER A 625 -1.13 2.35 11.73
CA SER A 625 -2.04 3.08 10.86
C SER A 625 -3.47 2.62 11.16
N PRO A 626 -4.38 3.55 11.49
CA PRO A 626 -5.80 3.24 11.61
C PRO A 626 -6.36 2.64 10.33
N LEU A 627 -7.40 1.82 10.43
CA LEU A 627 -8.12 1.34 9.26
C LEU A 627 -8.91 2.51 8.67
N VAL A 628 -8.85 2.63 7.35
CA VAL A 628 -9.54 3.69 6.60
C VAL A 628 -10.45 3.02 5.59
N GLY A 629 -11.70 3.43 5.53
CA GLY A 629 -12.68 3.00 4.55
C GLY A 629 -13.54 4.16 4.08
N ALA A 630 -14.07 4.06 2.86
CA ALA A 630 -15.04 5.02 2.33
C ALA A 630 -16.26 4.31 1.77
N ASP A 631 -17.41 4.86 2.06
CA ASP A 631 -18.71 4.49 1.49
C ASP A 631 -19.17 5.64 0.60
N GLN A 632 -19.06 5.46 -0.71
CA GLN A 632 -19.40 6.49 -1.69
C GLN A 632 -20.92 6.75 -1.76
N ASP A 633 -21.73 5.71 -1.55
CA ASP A 633 -23.19 5.83 -1.60
C ASP A 633 -23.73 6.69 -0.43
N ASN A 634 -23.13 6.53 0.75
CA ASN A 634 -23.45 7.31 1.95
C ASN A 634 -22.55 8.52 2.14
N ARG A 635 -21.56 8.72 1.28
CA ARG A 635 -20.57 9.81 1.33
C ARG A 635 -19.82 9.87 2.66
N THR A 636 -19.47 8.71 3.23
CA THR A 636 -18.85 8.60 4.55
C THR A 636 -17.43 8.05 4.46
N ILE A 637 -16.49 8.71 5.13
CA ILE A 637 -15.14 8.21 5.38
C ILE A 637 -15.08 7.77 6.83
N THR A 638 -14.78 6.48 7.05
CA THR A 638 -14.67 5.89 8.39
C THR A 638 -13.23 5.59 8.74
N LEU A 639 -12.81 6.03 9.91
CA LEU A 639 -11.49 5.85 10.49
C LEU A 639 -11.64 5.02 11.76
N PHE A 640 -11.00 3.85 11.80
CA PHE A 640 -11.08 2.96 12.96
C PHE A 640 -9.74 2.93 13.70
N TYR A 641 -9.77 3.27 14.98
CA TYR A 641 -8.61 3.38 15.87
C TYR A 641 -8.62 2.24 16.89
N GLU A 642 -7.64 1.37 16.83
CA GLU A 642 -7.41 0.35 17.83
C GLU A 642 -6.63 0.96 19.01
N GLY A 643 -7.30 1.28 20.09
CA GLY A 643 -6.72 1.99 21.24
C GLY A 643 -5.53 1.23 21.86
N ALA A 644 -5.61 -0.09 21.94
CA ALA A 644 -4.50 -0.92 22.46
C ALA A 644 -3.20 -0.73 21.64
N ALA A 645 -3.30 -0.55 20.32
CA ALA A 645 -2.15 -0.30 19.44
C ALA A 645 -1.61 1.12 19.58
N LEU A 646 -2.46 2.08 19.97
CA LEU A 646 -2.13 3.50 20.18
C LEU A 646 -1.76 3.82 21.64
N GLY A 647 -1.84 2.85 22.53
CA GLY A 647 -1.60 3.04 23.96
C GLY A 647 -2.71 3.87 24.63
N ILE A 648 -3.97 3.75 24.15
CA ILE A 648 -5.15 4.41 24.67
C ILE A 648 -6.06 3.39 25.31
N ASP A 649 -6.38 3.57 26.59
CA ASP A 649 -7.25 2.67 27.35
C ASP A 649 -8.69 3.17 27.42
N ASP A 650 -8.90 4.49 27.34
CA ASP A 650 -10.19 5.13 27.46
C ASP A 650 -10.19 6.43 26.63
N TRP A 651 -11.28 6.68 25.90
CA TRP A 651 -11.50 7.87 25.09
C TRP A 651 -12.37 8.93 25.78
N THR A 652 -12.82 8.69 27.02
CA THR A 652 -13.69 9.60 27.75
C THR A 652 -13.01 10.94 27.99
N GLY A 653 -13.66 12.02 27.60
CA GLY A 653 -13.16 13.38 27.72
C GLY A 653 -12.17 13.78 26.63
N SER A 654 -11.94 12.94 25.62
CA SER A 654 -11.10 13.31 24.48
C SER A 654 -11.79 14.35 23.60
N ARG A 655 -11.00 15.25 23.03
CA ARG A 655 -11.45 16.19 21.98
C ARG A 655 -10.82 15.77 20.65
N ILE A 656 -11.63 15.80 19.60
CA ILE A 656 -11.25 15.37 18.25
C ILE A 656 -11.46 16.56 17.32
N TYR A 657 -10.38 17.05 16.72
CA TYR A 657 -10.42 18.12 15.76
C TYR A 657 -10.07 17.60 14.38
N ALA A 658 -11.08 17.55 13.50
CA ALA A 658 -10.95 17.10 12.12
C ALA A 658 -10.75 18.30 11.20
N THR A 659 -9.79 18.22 10.29
CA THR A 659 -9.50 19.27 9.30
C THR A 659 -9.39 18.69 7.91
N THR A 660 -9.77 19.47 6.89
CA THR A 660 -9.63 19.11 5.48
C THR A 660 -8.70 20.05 4.73
N TRP A 661 -7.97 19.50 3.77
CA TRP A 661 -7.13 20.21 2.82
C TRP A 661 -6.90 19.38 1.56
N SER A 662 -5.90 19.73 0.76
CA SER A 662 -5.39 18.91 -0.36
C SER A 662 -3.92 18.59 -0.20
N SER A 663 -3.51 17.45 -0.74
CA SER A 663 -2.11 17.04 -0.81
C SER A 663 -1.60 17.01 -2.26
N THR A 664 -0.29 17.20 -2.42
CA THR A 664 0.41 16.84 -3.64
C THR A 664 0.40 15.32 -3.84
N ALA A 665 0.80 14.85 -5.02
CA ALA A 665 0.96 13.43 -5.28
C ALA A 665 1.95 12.75 -4.29
N GLU A 666 2.95 13.51 -3.83
CA GLU A 666 3.96 13.05 -2.86
C GLU A 666 3.46 13.02 -1.40
N GLY A 667 2.29 13.60 -1.12
CA GLY A 667 1.69 13.62 0.22
C GLY A 667 1.96 14.89 1.02
N ASP A 668 2.56 15.91 0.43
CA ASP A 668 2.73 17.23 1.06
C ASP A 668 1.44 18.04 1.00
N TYR A 669 1.24 18.97 1.92
CA TYR A 669 0.14 19.94 1.83
C TYR A 669 0.37 20.88 0.65
N ILE A 670 -0.67 21.09 -0.19
CA ILE A 670 -0.60 22.01 -1.33
C ILE A 670 -0.49 23.44 -0.83
N ASP A 671 0.45 24.22 -1.40
CA ASP A 671 0.58 25.66 -1.11
C ASP A 671 -0.41 26.48 -1.93
N PHE A 672 -0.75 27.68 -1.41
CA PHE A 672 -1.56 28.66 -2.14
C PHE A 672 -0.89 29.16 -3.41
N ARG A 673 -1.71 29.54 -4.38
CA ARG A 673 -1.30 30.25 -5.59
C ARG A 673 -1.93 31.63 -5.66
N PRO A 674 -1.31 32.62 -6.36
CA PRO A 674 -1.89 33.94 -6.54
C PRO A 674 -3.25 33.93 -7.25
N GLU A 675 -3.43 32.99 -8.17
CA GLU A 675 -4.67 32.74 -8.92
C GLU A 675 -5.06 31.27 -8.78
N PRO A 676 -6.37 30.94 -8.75
CA PRO A 676 -6.81 29.57 -8.69
C PRO A 676 -6.39 28.80 -9.95
N ALA A 677 -5.95 27.58 -9.76
CA ALA A 677 -5.61 26.66 -10.85
C ALA A 677 -6.29 25.31 -10.58
N ASP A 678 -6.20 24.37 -11.50
CA ASP A 678 -6.97 23.12 -11.45
C ASP A 678 -6.87 22.38 -10.11
N TRP A 679 -5.70 22.39 -9.48
CA TRP A 679 -5.44 21.67 -8.23
C TRP A 679 -4.99 22.57 -7.07
N PHE A 680 -4.92 23.87 -7.28
CA PHE A 680 -4.36 24.80 -6.31
C PHE A 680 -5.40 25.80 -5.83
N PHE A 681 -5.40 26.02 -4.53
CA PHE A 681 -6.17 27.07 -3.88
C PHE A 681 -5.55 28.45 -4.10
N SER A 682 -6.40 29.47 -4.13
CA SER A 682 -6.01 30.88 -4.05
C SER A 682 -6.80 31.62 -2.98
N GLY A 683 -6.57 32.93 -2.85
CA GLY A 683 -7.24 33.77 -1.86
C GLY A 683 -6.55 33.75 -0.50
N GLY A 684 -5.52 32.91 -0.31
CA GLY A 684 -4.65 32.91 0.87
C GLY A 684 -3.26 33.45 0.56
N GLU A 685 -2.55 33.89 1.60
CA GLU A 685 -1.17 34.35 1.57
C GLU A 685 -0.24 33.30 2.22
N PRO A 686 1.06 33.28 1.91
CA PRO A 686 2.00 32.41 2.62
C PRO A 686 1.93 32.60 4.15
N GLY A 687 1.65 31.52 4.89
CA GLY A 687 1.46 31.53 6.34
C GLY A 687 0.02 31.64 6.81
N ASP A 688 -0.94 31.70 5.89
CA ASP A 688 -2.35 31.51 6.24
C ASP A 688 -2.66 30.03 6.50
N PRO A 689 -3.64 29.71 7.36
CA PRO A 689 -4.00 28.35 7.72
C PRO A 689 -4.35 27.48 6.50
N LYS A 690 -3.70 26.33 6.35
CA LYS A 690 -4.03 25.31 5.35
C LYS A 690 -5.16 24.42 5.86
N ILE A 691 -6.27 25.02 6.18
CA ILE A 691 -7.51 24.38 6.64
C ILE A 691 -8.63 24.96 5.79
N LEU A 692 -9.32 24.10 5.04
CA LEU A 692 -10.44 24.51 4.22
C LEU A 692 -11.72 24.43 5.02
N ASP A 693 -11.90 23.32 5.72
CA ASP A 693 -13.03 23.02 6.57
C ASP A 693 -12.58 22.29 7.84
N ASP A 694 -13.31 22.46 8.94
CA ASP A 694 -12.94 21.86 10.21
C ASP A 694 -14.13 21.60 11.12
N ALA A 695 -14.04 20.55 11.92
CA ALA A 695 -15.04 20.21 12.94
C ALA A 695 -14.36 19.79 14.26
N LEU A 696 -14.91 20.24 15.37
CA LEU A 696 -14.46 19.89 16.72
C LEU A 696 -15.52 19.09 17.47
N LEU A 697 -15.18 17.86 17.84
CA LEU A 697 -16.04 16.94 18.58
C LEU A 697 -15.46 16.66 19.96
N GLU A 698 -16.29 16.54 20.98
CA GLU A 698 -15.90 16.16 22.35
C GLU A 698 -16.61 14.87 22.78
N LEU A 699 -15.84 13.90 23.26
CA LEU A 699 -16.34 12.64 23.81
C LEU A 699 -16.58 12.78 25.31
N ALA A 700 -17.64 13.49 25.69
CA ALA A 700 -18.05 13.65 27.08
C ALA A 700 -18.93 12.47 27.54
N PRO A 701 -18.81 12.02 28.81
CA PRO A 701 -19.79 11.10 29.38
C PRO A 701 -21.16 11.81 29.44
N ASP A 702 -22.25 11.07 29.14
CA ASP A 702 -23.64 11.52 29.25
C ASP A 702 -24.01 12.07 30.65
#